data_fa4c0105e1d23af4184518d853154e9b
#
_entry.id   fa4c0105e1d23af4184518d853154e9b
#
_cell.length_a   1.000
_cell.length_b   1.000
_cell.length_c   1.000
_cell.angle_alpha   90.00
_cell.angle_beta   90.00
_cell.angle_gamma   90.00
#
_symmetry.space_group_name_H-M   'P 1'
#
loop_
_entity.id
_entity.type
_entity.pdbx_description
1 polymer ?
#
loop_
_entity_poly.entity_id
_entity_poly.type
_entity_poly.pdbx_seq_one_letter_code
_entity_poly.pdbx_strand_id
1 'polypeptide(L)'
;MGEKTLTSRVETSLKNQFGVTISNASKRQVYEAMMRSVRDILMEKKFSYEQTLKQSRQKRAYYMSMEFLVGRTLRNNLFNLGIEKEAKEFLSEYDFSLDEIYNMEPDPGLGNGGLGRLAACYLDALTSNEYPVTGFSILYEYGIFKQVITNGWQQEFPDQWLDLGKYGLVYRNDEEVEVRFGGELEQVMTDTGLKVNHKNYTSIQAEPYDLLISGYDSSAVNTLRLWEAKAKTGFNMKLFERGEYSKSSEAEAIASSISKLLYPADVTNEGKELRIKQQYFFISASLQQLVKNHYHEFGTLENFSEHVALHINDTHPAMGVAELMRLLVDEYGYDWDKAWSITTKTFAYTNHTIMAEALEKWPVSLFQPILPRVYSIIEEINKRFCAWVIEQGKEYTLRDTAIIYDDMIKMANLSIVGSHYVNGVSKLHSDILVRDTFKAFNDLYPGKFGNVTNGIAHRRWLGQANPELATYLEKLIGDDFIKDLSGISKLNAYKDDEKVLKDLQAIKLTKKEQLADFIKETLAISVNPHSIFDVQVKRLHEYKRQLLNALHIVYLYHEIKYNGLRPTPRTFIFAAKASSGYQMAKNIIKFIHSISQMIESDELVREYIKVVFIPDYKVTLAEIILPAADVSEQISQAGKEASGTGNMKLMLNGAVTLGTMDGANVEIYEAVGEDNIVIFGLETEEVEALYAKGYKPWEYYNNSPKIKTVLDFIRTMTVGGMNFNFIVDYLLTQDHYMCLADFDSYVKAQERIEKAYNDSSKWMKMSLANIANSGIFSADRSVEEYAKDIWHIKRVQG
;
A
#
# COMPACT_ATOMS: atom_id res chain seq x y z
N MET A 1 -28.73 12.22 -29.30
CA MET A 1 -28.24 10.88 -29.61
C MET A 1 -28.49 10.05 -28.38
N GLY A 2 -29.23 8.92 -28.48
CA GLY A 2 -29.49 8.06 -27.32
C GLY A 2 -28.17 7.59 -26.72
N GLU A 3 -28.15 7.49 -25.40
CA GLU A 3 -26.98 7.00 -24.67
C GLU A 3 -26.62 5.60 -25.17
N LYS A 4 -25.40 5.39 -25.65
CA LYS A 4 -24.97 4.09 -26.14
C LYS A 4 -24.78 3.15 -24.95
N THR A 5 -25.51 2.05 -24.91
CA THR A 5 -25.35 1.00 -23.88
C THR A 5 -23.94 0.40 -23.91
N LEU A 6 -23.52 -0.23 -22.80
CA LEU A 6 -22.24 -0.95 -22.75
C LEU A 6 -22.16 -1.99 -23.88
N THR A 7 -23.22 -2.76 -24.09
CA THR A 7 -23.36 -3.75 -25.18
C THR A 7 -23.01 -3.16 -26.54
N SER A 8 -23.66 -2.04 -26.92
CA SER A 8 -23.44 -1.41 -28.24
C SER A 8 -22.01 -0.85 -28.39
N ARG A 9 -21.38 -0.42 -27.30
CA ARG A 9 -19.98 0.04 -27.29
C ARG A 9 -19.01 -1.12 -27.48
N VAL A 10 -19.22 -2.24 -26.80
CA VAL A 10 -18.38 -3.45 -26.91
C VAL A 10 -18.46 -4.01 -28.33
N GLU A 11 -19.66 -4.17 -28.91
CA GLU A 11 -19.83 -4.63 -30.29
C GLU A 11 -19.14 -3.69 -31.29
N THR A 12 -19.29 -2.38 -31.09
CA THR A 12 -18.61 -1.37 -31.94
C THR A 12 -17.10 -1.48 -31.81
N SER A 13 -16.58 -1.67 -30.58
CA SER A 13 -15.14 -1.83 -30.32
C SER A 13 -14.59 -3.10 -30.98
N LEU A 14 -15.29 -4.24 -30.85
CA LEU A 14 -14.91 -5.52 -31.49
C LEU A 14 -14.84 -5.37 -33.02
N LYS A 15 -15.87 -4.75 -33.61
CA LYS A 15 -15.91 -4.51 -35.05
C LYS A 15 -14.78 -3.58 -35.52
N ASN A 16 -14.55 -2.48 -34.82
CA ASN A 16 -13.60 -1.46 -35.26
C ASN A 16 -12.14 -1.85 -35.01
N GLN A 17 -11.86 -2.58 -33.95
CA GLN A 17 -10.49 -2.96 -33.58
C GLN A 17 -10.06 -4.28 -34.24
N PHE A 18 -10.97 -5.25 -34.33
CA PHE A 18 -10.61 -6.60 -34.73
C PHE A 18 -11.37 -7.10 -35.97
N GLY A 19 -12.38 -6.37 -36.47
CA GLY A 19 -13.19 -6.80 -37.61
C GLY A 19 -14.03 -8.04 -37.33
N VAL A 20 -14.39 -8.30 -36.04
CA VAL A 20 -15.15 -9.48 -35.65
C VAL A 20 -16.44 -9.12 -34.92
N THR A 21 -17.39 -10.06 -34.91
CA THR A 21 -18.55 -10.03 -34.01
C THR A 21 -18.20 -10.72 -32.72
N ILE A 22 -18.98 -10.52 -31.66
CA ILE A 22 -18.74 -11.16 -30.37
C ILE A 22 -18.75 -12.68 -30.44
N SER A 23 -19.62 -13.26 -31.28
CA SER A 23 -19.70 -14.72 -31.49
C SER A 23 -18.42 -15.32 -32.09
N ASN A 24 -17.57 -14.55 -32.71
CA ASN A 24 -16.32 -14.95 -33.30
C ASN A 24 -15.10 -14.39 -32.56
N ALA A 25 -15.30 -13.69 -31.46
CA ALA A 25 -14.24 -13.05 -30.68
C ALA A 25 -13.59 -14.03 -29.69
N SER A 26 -12.29 -13.89 -29.50
CA SER A 26 -11.60 -14.56 -28.39
C SER A 26 -11.88 -13.85 -27.06
N LYS A 27 -11.72 -14.55 -25.91
CA LYS A 27 -11.82 -13.94 -24.57
C LYS A 27 -10.96 -12.67 -24.43
N ARG A 28 -9.74 -12.69 -24.98
CA ARG A 28 -8.84 -11.53 -24.97
C ARG A 28 -9.42 -10.34 -25.75
N GLN A 29 -10.01 -10.57 -26.91
CA GLN A 29 -10.64 -9.49 -27.71
C GLN A 29 -11.87 -8.92 -26.98
N VAL A 30 -12.67 -9.77 -26.36
CA VAL A 30 -13.82 -9.34 -25.56
C VAL A 30 -13.36 -8.50 -24.37
N TYR A 31 -12.33 -8.96 -23.61
CA TYR A 31 -11.74 -8.21 -22.53
C TYR A 31 -11.24 -6.82 -22.97
N GLU A 32 -10.46 -6.77 -24.06
CA GLU A 32 -9.94 -5.50 -24.57
C GLU A 32 -11.06 -4.56 -25.01
N ALA A 33 -12.08 -5.09 -25.69
CA ALA A 33 -13.23 -4.30 -26.11
C ALA A 33 -14.04 -3.76 -24.92
N MET A 34 -14.20 -4.56 -23.87
CA MET A 34 -14.85 -4.12 -22.63
C MET A 34 -14.06 -3.04 -21.91
N MET A 35 -12.73 -3.23 -21.73
CA MET A 35 -11.87 -2.23 -21.10
C MET A 35 -11.94 -0.88 -21.82
N ARG A 36 -11.86 -0.89 -23.16
CA ARG A 36 -11.97 0.33 -23.97
C ARG A 36 -13.35 0.98 -23.83
N SER A 37 -14.41 0.18 -23.86
CA SER A 37 -15.79 0.68 -23.75
C SER A 37 -16.06 1.32 -22.38
N VAL A 38 -15.58 0.71 -21.29
CA VAL A 38 -15.67 1.26 -19.94
C VAL A 38 -14.83 2.53 -19.82
N ARG A 39 -13.60 2.54 -20.34
CA ARG A 39 -12.77 3.73 -20.38
C ARG A 39 -13.45 4.88 -21.11
N ASP A 40 -14.10 4.63 -22.25
CA ASP A 40 -14.79 5.67 -23.03
C ASP A 40 -16.00 6.23 -22.27
N ILE A 41 -16.75 5.38 -21.51
CA ILE A 41 -17.82 5.84 -20.59
C ILE A 41 -17.24 6.75 -19.51
N LEU A 42 -16.11 6.35 -18.90
CA LEU A 42 -15.44 7.15 -17.87
C LEU A 42 -14.91 8.47 -18.43
N MET A 43 -14.41 8.50 -19.65
CA MET A 43 -13.96 9.74 -20.31
C MET A 43 -15.10 10.71 -20.55
N GLU A 44 -16.27 10.26 -20.96
CA GLU A 44 -17.47 11.09 -21.11
C GLU A 44 -17.90 11.70 -19.77
N LYS A 45 -17.93 10.87 -18.69
CA LYS A 45 -18.24 11.35 -17.34
C LYS A 45 -17.17 12.33 -16.84
N LYS A 46 -15.88 12.02 -17.07
CA LYS A 46 -14.77 12.92 -16.71
C LYS A 46 -14.88 14.27 -17.39
N PHE A 47 -15.22 14.28 -18.66
CA PHE A 47 -15.39 15.55 -19.40
C PHE A 47 -16.44 16.43 -18.73
N SER A 48 -17.59 15.88 -18.39
CA SER A 48 -18.67 16.62 -17.69
C SER A 48 -18.23 17.10 -16.31
N TYR A 49 -17.56 16.24 -15.55
CA TYR A 49 -17.05 16.57 -14.22
C TYR A 49 -16.00 17.69 -14.26
N GLU A 50 -15.07 17.67 -15.23
CA GLU A 50 -14.06 18.71 -15.40
C GLU A 50 -14.66 20.05 -15.82
N GLN A 51 -15.79 20.07 -16.55
CA GLN A 51 -16.50 21.31 -16.86
C GLN A 51 -17.05 21.96 -15.57
N THR A 52 -17.66 21.16 -14.69
CA THR A 52 -18.14 21.63 -13.37
C THR A 52 -16.99 22.16 -12.51
N LEU A 53 -15.86 21.46 -12.48
CA LEU A 53 -14.66 21.88 -11.76
C LEU A 53 -14.07 23.19 -12.25
N LYS A 54 -14.00 23.39 -13.57
CA LYS A 54 -13.54 24.67 -14.16
C LYS A 54 -14.45 25.83 -13.82
N GLN A 55 -15.77 25.60 -13.79
CA GLN A 55 -16.72 26.63 -13.44
C GLN A 55 -16.63 27.02 -11.96
N SER A 56 -16.47 26.05 -11.06
CA SER A 56 -16.42 26.29 -9.61
C SER A 56 -15.10 26.89 -9.15
N ARG A 57 -14.00 26.73 -9.90
CA ARG A 57 -12.63 27.15 -9.53
C ARG A 57 -12.22 26.74 -8.11
N GLN A 58 -12.79 25.63 -7.61
CA GLN A 58 -12.51 25.21 -6.24
C GLN A 58 -11.14 24.58 -6.11
N LYS A 59 -10.62 24.57 -4.87
CA LYS A 59 -9.34 23.94 -4.52
C LYS A 59 -9.36 22.43 -4.82
N ARG A 60 -8.26 21.93 -5.35
CA ARG A 60 -8.06 20.50 -5.68
C ARG A 60 -6.90 19.92 -4.87
N ALA A 61 -7.01 18.66 -4.50
CA ALA A 61 -5.92 17.94 -3.88
C ALA A 61 -5.13 17.11 -4.90
N TYR A 62 -3.83 17.00 -4.65
CA TYR A 62 -2.91 16.21 -5.47
C TYR A 62 -2.10 15.29 -4.54
N TYR A 63 -2.35 13.99 -4.66
CA TYR A 63 -1.82 12.97 -3.78
C TYR A 63 -0.61 12.32 -4.43
N MET A 64 0.59 12.60 -3.91
CA MET A 64 1.86 12.17 -4.45
C MET A 64 2.36 10.92 -3.73
N SER A 65 2.45 9.80 -4.42
CA SER A 65 2.89 8.53 -3.85
C SER A 65 3.74 7.73 -4.82
N MET A 66 4.76 7.04 -4.30
CA MET A 66 5.56 6.08 -5.09
C MET A 66 4.73 4.89 -5.57
N GLU A 67 3.63 4.58 -4.92
CA GLU A 67 2.84 3.39 -5.24
C GLU A 67 1.33 3.62 -5.07
N PHE A 68 0.57 2.99 -5.98
CA PHE A 68 -0.89 2.87 -5.92
C PHE A 68 -1.27 1.43 -6.25
N LEU A 69 -1.54 0.63 -5.24
CA LEU A 69 -1.94 -0.78 -5.42
C LEU A 69 -3.43 -0.88 -5.74
N VAL A 70 -3.81 -0.50 -6.95
CA VAL A 70 -5.21 -0.33 -7.36
C VAL A 70 -5.96 -1.66 -7.48
N GLY A 71 -5.28 -2.76 -7.87
CA GLY A 71 -5.93 -4.02 -8.20
C GLY A 71 -6.64 -3.95 -9.56
N ARG A 72 -7.37 -5.01 -9.91
CA ARG A 72 -8.14 -5.06 -11.17
C ARG A 72 -9.14 -3.92 -11.23
N THR A 73 -9.24 -3.29 -12.39
CA THR A 73 -10.04 -2.08 -12.60
C THR A 73 -11.38 -2.35 -13.28
N LEU A 74 -11.46 -3.35 -14.16
CA LEU A 74 -12.69 -3.65 -14.90
C LEU A 74 -13.85 -3.94 -13.96
N ARG A 75 -13.68 -4.88 -13.03
CA ARG A 75 -14.71 -5.22 -12.04
C ARG A 75 -15.11 -4.02 -11.19
N ASN A 76 -14.10 -3.29 -10.69
CA ASN A 76 -14.33 -2.10 -9.88
C ASN A 76 -15.14 -1.04 -10.64
N ASN A 77 -14.82 -0.80 -11.90
CA ASN A 77 -15.52 0.19 -12.71
C ASN A 77 -16.94 -0.25 -13.04
N LEU A 78 -17.16 -1.52 -13.40
CA LEU A 78 -18.53 -2.03 -13.66
C LEU A 78 -19.41 -1.94 -12.40
N PHE A 79 -18.84 -2.27 -11.23
CA PHE A 79 -19.52 -2.15 -9.94
C PHE A 79 -19.86 -0.69 -9.61
N ASN A 80 -18.88 0.22 -9.69
CA ASN A 80 -19.07 1.63 -9.37
C ASN A 80 -20.03 2.34 -10.31
N LEU A 81 -20.06 1.94 -11.58
CA LEU A 81 -20.99 2.46 -12.59
C LEU A 81 -22.38 1.83 -12.55
N GLY A 82 -22.58 0.76 -11.76
CA GLY A 82 -23.85 0.06 -11.66
C GLY A 82 -24.25 -0.74 -12.92
N ILE A 83 -23.27 -1.08 -13.78
CA ILE A 83 -23.50 -1.76 -15.09
C ILE A 83 -22.99 -3.21 -15.11
N GLU A 84 -22.65 -3.78 -13.96
CA GLU A 84 -22.16 -5.17 -13.87
C GLU A 84 -23.21 -6.18 -14.32
N LYS A 85 -24.49 -5.93 -13.98
CA LYS A 85 -25.61 -6.77 -14.40
C LYS A 85 -25.77 -6.77 -15.92
N GLU A 86 -25.75 -5.59 -16.56
CA GLU A 86 -25.80 -5.46 -18.02
C GLU A 86 -24.65 -6.23 -18.69
N ALA A 87 -23.44 -6.09 -18.16
CA ALA A 87 -22.27 -6.80 -18.67
C ALA A 87 -22.42 -8.33 -18.57
N LYS A 88 -22.94 -8.83 -17.45
CA LYS A 88 -23.16 -10.25 -17.21
C LYS A 88 -24.23 -10.82 -18.16
N GLU A 89 -25.36 -10.13 -18.29
CA GLU A 89 -26.46 -10.54 -19.19
C GLU A 89 -25.96 -10.57 -20.63
N PHE A 90 -25.31 -9.51 -21.11
CA PHE A 90 -24.75 -9.44 -22.46
C PHE A 90 -23.76 -10.57 -22.76
N LEU A 91 -22.82 -10.84 -21.87
CA LEU A 91 -21.81 -11.89 -22.09
C LEU A 91 -22.42 -13.29 -22.11
N SER A 92 -23.42 -13.54 -21.24
CA SER A 92 -24.08 -14.85 -21.16
C SER A 92 -24.85 -15.22 -22.43
N GLU A 93 -25.29 -14.26 -23.25
CA GLU A 93 -25.93 -14.51 -24.55
C GLU A 93 -24.96 -15.15 -25.56
N TYR A 94 -23.65 -15.06 -25.32
CA TYR A 94 -22.61 -15.55 -26.22
C TYR A 94 -21.67 -16.58 -25.56
N ASP A 95 -22.13 -17.25 -24.52
CA ASP A 95 -21.39 -18.29 -23.77
C ASP A 95 -20.07 -17.80 -23.11
N PHE A 96 -19.98 -16.48 -22.81
CA PHE A 96 -18.89 -15.93 -22.03
C PHE A 96 -19.32 -15.75 -20.56
N SER A 97 -18.44 -16.14 -19.63
CA SER A 97 -18.59 -15.79 -18.22
C SER A 97 -17.91 -14.45 -17.94
N LEU A 98 -18.58 -13.57 -17.17
CA LEU A 98 -17.99 -12.31 -16.74
C LEU A 98 -16.74 -12.54 -15.87
N ASP A 99 -16.73 -13.59 -15.05
CA ASP A 99 -15.56 -13.95 -14.24
C ASP A 99 -14.35 -14.36 -15.10
N GLU A 100 -14.59 -15.07 -16.21
CA GLU A 100 -13.52 -15.38 -17.16
C GLU A 100 -12.92 -14.12 -17.79
N ILE A 101 -13.73 -13.12 -18.08
CA ILE A 101 -13.28 -11.82 -18.62
C ILE A 101 -12.52 -11.04 -17.54
N TYR A 102 -12.99 -11.02 -16.29
CA TYR A 102 -12.26 -10.42 -15.17
C TYR A 102 -10.88 -11.07 -14.96
N ASN A 103 -10.79 -12.39 -15.15
CA ASN A 103 -9.54 -13.14 -14.99
C ASN A 103 -8.52 -12.88 -16.12
N MET A 104 -8.92 -12.24 -17.22
CA MET A 104 -7.98 -11.75 -18.23
C MET A 104 -7.19 -10.53 -17.77
N GLU A 105 -7.72 -9.72 -16.84
CA GLU A 105 -7.04 -8.54 -16.32
C GLU A 105 -5.98 -8.92 -15.30
N PRO A 106 -4.71 -8.58 -15.53
CA PRO A 106 -3.68 -8.71 -14.50
C PRO A 106 -3.87 -7.64 -13.42
N ASP A 107 -3.41 -7.89 -12.20
CA ASP A 107 -3.29 -6.84 -11.20
C ASP A 107 -2.25 -5.82 -11.68
N PRO A 108 -2.55 -4.51 -11.77
CA PRO A 108 -1.58 -3.52 -12.16
C PRO A 108 -0.37 -3.48 -11.22
N GLY A 109 0.83 -3.53 -11.80
CA GLY A 109 2.10 -3.52 -11.08
C GLY A 109 2.49 -2.12 -10.57
N LEU A 110 1.54 -1.39 -10.01
CA LEU A 110 1.69 0.01 -9.58
C LEU A 110 1.89 0.17 -8.07
N GLY A 111 1.96 -0.92 -7.35
CA GLY A 111 2.13 -0.91 -5.89
C GLY A 111 2.60 -2.24 -5.33
N ASN A 112 2.98 -2.23 -4.05
CA ASN A 112 3.52 -3.40 -3.38
C ASN A 112 2.73 -3.80 -2.13
N GLY A 113 2.42 -2.84 -1.26
CA GLY A 113 1.93 -3.15 0.09
C GLY A 113 0.87 -2.20 0.62
N GLY A 114 0.88 -2.03 1.95
CA GLY A 114 -0.11 -1.24 2.68
C GLY A 114 -0.18 0.23 2.26
N LEU A 115 0.99 0.85 2.00
CA LEU A 115 1.09 2.24 1.55
C LEU A 115 0.33 2.44 0.22
N GLY A 116 0.64 1.61 -0.78
CA GLY A 116 0.01 1.70 -2.11
C GLY A 116 -1.46 1.33 -2.09
N ARG A 117 -1.86 0.34 -1.27
CA ARG A 117 -3.28 0.01 -1.18
C ARG A 117 -4.07 1.10 -0.47
N LEU A 118 -3.49 1.75 0.55
CA LEU A 118 -4.11 2.90 1.20
C LEU A 118 -4.35 4.04 0.20
N ALA A 119 -3.33 4.41 -0.58
CA ALA A 119 -3.45 5.43 -1.62
C ALA A 119 -4.57 5.10 -2.62
N ALA A 120 -4.68 3.84 -3.05
CA ALA A 120 -5.76 3.38 -3.93
C ALA A 120 -7.14 3.43 -3.26
N CYS A 121 -7.25 3.06 -1.97
CA CYS A 121 -8.50 3.19 -1.21
C CYS A 121 -8.93 4.65 -1.06
N TYR A 122 -7.98 5.56 -0.89
CA TYR A 122 -8.27 6.99 -0.79
C TYR A 122 -8.75 7.58 -2.12
N LEU A 123 -8.16 7.18 -3.26
CA LEU A 123 -8.67 7.60 -4.57
C LEU A 123 -10.11 7.13 -4.80
N ASP A 124 -10.43 5.87 -4.46
CA ASP A 124 -11.79 5.33 -4.53
C ASP A 124 -12.76 6.14 -3.65
N ALA A 125 -12.39 6.34 -2.38
CA ALA A 125 -13.21 7.06 -1.42
C ALA A 125 -13.42 8.53 -1.82
N LEU A 126 -12.36 9.24 -2.22
CA LEU A 126 -12.43 10.62 -2.67
C LEU A 126 -13.33 10.76 -3.90
N THR A 127 -13.24 9.83 -4.85
CA THR A 127 -14.07 9.86 -6.05
C THR A 127 -15.52 9.53 -5.74
N SER A 128 -15.76 8.52 -4.89
CA SER A 128 -17.14 8.16 -4.45
C SER A 128 -17.81 9.27 -3.67
N ASN A 129 -17.05 10.10 -2.96
CA ASN A 129 -17.53 11.26 -2.21
C ASN A 129 -17.37 12.58 -2.96
N GLU A 130 -17.11 12.55 -4.26
CA GLU A 130 -17.06 13.71 -5.17
C GLU A 130 -16.02 14.78 -4.79
N TYR A 131 -14.94 14.40 -4.11
CA TYR A 131 -13.79 15.28 -3.88
C TYR A 131 -12.87 15.31 -5.11
N PRO A 132 -12.43 16.52 -5.56
CA PRO A 132 -11.54 16.63 -6.72
C PRO A 132 -10.10 16.30 -6.31
N VAL A 133 -9.60 15.18 -6.81
CA VAL A 133 -8.24 14.70 -6.53
C VAL A 133 -7.55 14.17 -7.78
N THR A 134 -6.23 14.31 -7.82
CA THR A 134 -5.38 13.61 -8.78
C THR A 134 -4.27 12.91 -8.01
N GLY A 135 -4.10 11.60 -8.25
CA GLY A 135 -2.95 10.85 -7.80
C GLY A 135 -1.80 10.98 -8.78
N PHE A 136 -0.55 11.05 -8.29
CA PHE A 136 0.65 11.04 -9.12
C PHE A 136 1.59 9.92 -8.71
N SER A 137 2.11 9.17 -9.69
CA SER A 137 3.09 8.11 -9.50
C SER A 137 3.87 7.84 -10.79
N ILE A 138 4.59 6.72 -10.82
CA ILE A 138 5.34 6.22 -11.97
C ILE A 138 4.57 5.07 -12.62
N LEU A 139 4.60 5.00 -13.96
CA LEU A 139 4.13 3.84 -14.71
C LEU A 139 5.22 2.76 -14.73
N TYR A 140 5.22 1.88 -13.73
CA TYR A 140 6.20 0.80 -13.66
C TYR A 140 5.92 -0.28 -14.69
N GLU A 141 6.95 -0.61 -15.49
CA GLU A 141 6.83 -1.64 -16.54
C GLU A 141 6.57 -3.04 -15.96
N TYR A 142 7.27 -3.39 -14.87
CA TYR A 142 7.24 -4.73 -14.25
C TYR A 142 6.77 -4.73 -12.78
N GLY A 143 6.25 -3.63 -12.26
CA GLY A 143 5.88 -3.52 -10.85
C GLY A 143 7.07 -3.75 -9.92
N ILE A 144 6.86 -4.48 -8.83
CA ILE A 144 7.94 -4.88 -7.94
C ILE A 144 8.62 -6.17 -8.43
N PHE A 145 7.88 -7.24 -8.57
CA PHE A 145 8.21 -8.53 -9.19
C PHE A 145 7.02 -9.51 -9.06
N LYS A 146 7.00 -10.53 -9.90
CA LYS A 146 6.19 -11.73 -9.74
C LYS A 146 6.96 -12.73 -8.87
N GLN A 147 6.34 -13.18 -7.76
CA GLN A 147 6.94 -14.18 -6.87
C GLN A 147 6.62 -15.58 -7.35
N VAL A 148 7.66 -16.41 -7.48
CA VAL A 148 7.55 -17.84 -7.68
C VAL A 148 8.30 -18.53 -6.55
N ILE A 149 7.75 -19.64 -6.04
CA ILE A 149 8.41 -20.45 -5.02
C ILE A 149 9.01 -21.69 -5.68
N THR A 150 10.33 -21.82 -5.61
CA THR A 150 11.07 -22.98 -6.13
C THR A 150 11.82 -23.65 -4.98
N ASN A 151 11.52 -24.92 -4.72
CA ASN A 151 12.10 -25.68 -3.59
C ASN A 151 11.96 -24.95 -2.24
N GLY A 152 10.84 -24.22 -2.04
CA GLY A 152 10.55 -23.43 -0.84
C GLY A 152 11.23 -22.06 -0.79
N TRP A 153 12.01 -21.68 -1.80
CA TRP A 153 12.66 -20.37 -1.89
C TRP A 153 11.92 -19.42 -2.80
N GLN A 154 11.81 -18.15 -2.37
CA GLN A 154 11.33 -17.09 -3.22
C GLN A 154 12.29 -16.82 -4.38
N GLN A 155 11.72 -16.81 -5.59
CA GLN A 155 12.36 -16.33 -6.82
C GLN A 155 11.58 -15.13 -7.35
N GLU A 156 12.28 -14.14 -7.88
CA GLU A 156 11.69 -12.93 -8.43
C GLU A 156 11.77 -12.94 -9.95
N PHE A 157 10.62 -12.71 -10.61
CA PHE A 157 10.50 -12.59 -12.06
C PHE A 157 9.83 -11.27 -12.45
N PRO A 158 10.07 -10.74 -13.66
CA PRO A 158 9.33 -9.60 -14.17
C PRO A 158 7.82 -9.87 -14.19
N ASP A 159 7.03 -8.95 -13.67
CA ASP A 159 5.57 -9.00 -13.76
C ASP A 159 5.11 -8.21 -15.00
N GLN A 160 4.82 -8.92 -16.09
CA GLN A 160 4.45 -8.33 -17.38
C GLN A 160 2.97 -7.91 -17.42
N TRP A 161 2.51 -7.21 -16.38
CA TRP A 161 1.13 -6.79 -16.26
C TRP A 161 0.68 -5.81 -17.36
N LEU A 162 1.62 -5.00 -17.87
CA LEU A 162 1.32 -3.90 -18.80
C LEU A 162 0.86 -4.40 -20.18
N ASP A 163 1.17 -5.64 -20.56
CA ASP A 163 0.75 -6.20 -21.86
C ASP A 163 -0.78 -6.18 -22.05
N LEU A 164 -1.52 -6.46 -20.98
CA LEU A 164 -2.98 -6.43 -20.94
C LEU A 164 -3.53 -5.22 -20.14
N GLY A 165 -2.81 -4.73 -19.15
CA GLY A 165 -3.21 -3.60 -18.31
C GLY A 165 -3.26 -2.26 -19.03
N LYS A 166 -2.52 -2.09 -20.12
CA LYS A 166 -2.45 -0.83 -20.89
C LYS A 166 -3.78 -0.38 -21.49
N TYR A 167 -4.74 -1.26 -21.71
CA TYR A 167 -6.01 -0.90 -22.35
C TYR A 167 -6.88 0.03 -21.52
N GLY A 168 -6.68 0.06 -20.22
CA GLY A 168 -7.31 1.00 -19.27
C GLY A 168 -6.66 2.38 -19.21
N LEU A 169 -5.47 2.56 -19.81
CA LEU A 169 -4.68 3.78 -19.74
C LEU A 169 -4.99 4.72 -20.89
N VAL A 170 -4.89 6.04 -20.65
CA VAL A 170 -5.03 7.10 -21.65
C VAL A 170 -3.70 7.84 -21.75
N TYR A 171 -3.01 7.72 -22.86
CA TYR A 171 -1.78 8.47 -23.13
C TYR A 171 -2.08 9.94 -23.43
N ARG A 172 -1.38 10.85 -22.77
CA ARG A 172 -1.55 12.31 -22.90
C ARG A 172 -0.29 12.93 -23.50
N ASN A 173 -0.06 12.68 -24.76
CA ASN A 173 1.11 13.16 -25.50
C ASN A 173 1.24 14.69 -25.59
N ASP A 174 0.15 15.43 -25.36
CA ASP A 174 0.10 16.89 -25.29
C ASP A 174 0.63 17.45 -23.94
N GLU A 175 0.87 16.58 -22.96
CA GLU A 175 1.26 16.97 -21.61
C GLU A 175 2.62 16.40 -21.17
N GLU A 176 3.47 16.04 -22.12
CA GLU A 176 4.84 15.57 -21.87
C GLU A 176 5.72 16.65 -21.22
N VAL A 177 6.63 16.23 -20.35
CA VAL A 177 7.48 17.11 -19.56
C VAL A 177 8.93 16.63 -19.59
N GLU A 178 9.87 17.56 -19.61
CA GLU A 178 11.31 17.29 -19.51
C GLU A 178 11.78 17.34 -18.05
N VAL A 179 12.44 16.29 -17.59
CA VAL A 179 13.08 16.23 -16.27
C VAL A 179 14.59 16.18 -16.41
N ARG A 180 15.31 16.98 -15.63
CA ARG A 180 16.77 17.20 -15.75
C ARG A 180 17.52 16.56 -14.61
N PHE A 181 18.61 15.87 -14.95
CA PHE A 181 19.50 15.22 -13.98
C PHE A 181 20.98 15.60 -14.24
N GLY A 182 21.75 15.66 -13.16
CA GLY A 182 23.18 15.97 -13.22
C GLY A 182 23.45 17.41 -13.70
N GLY A 183 24.59 17.59 -14.35
CA GLY A 183 24.99 18.89 -14.90
C GLY A 183 25.67 19.81 -13.88
N GLU A 184 25.81 21.08 -14.27
CA GLU A 184 26.57 22.09 -13.55
C GLU A 184 25.70 23.33 -13.33
N LEU A 185 25.96 24.06 -12.24
CA LEU A 185 25.27 25.29 -11.91
C LEU A 185 26.20 26.49 -12.17
N GLU A 186 25.73 27.42 -12.98
CA GLU A 186 26.38 28.71 -13.19
C GLU A 186 25.58 29.78 -12.44
N GLN A 187 26.20 30.47 -11.50
CA GLN A 187 25.60 31.56 -10.75
C GLN A 187 25.94 32.89 -11.41
N VAL A 188 24.94 33.67 -11.78
CA VAL A 188 25.12 34.98 -12.43
C VAL A 188 24.37 36.04 -11.62
N MET A 189 25.09 37.04 -11.13
CA MET A 189 24.45 38.20 -10.53
C MET A 189 23.82 39.07 -11.63
N THR A 190 22.53 39.34 -11.50
CA THR A 190 21.77 40.23 -12.39
C THR A 190 21.25 41.43 -11.61
N ASP A 191 20.72 42.44 -12.31
CA ASP A 191 20.12 43.62 -11.66
C ASP A 191 18.89 43.27 -10.78
N THR A 192 18.31 42.10 -11.02
CA THR A 192 17.16 41.57 -10.28
C THR A 192 17.52 40.55 -9.21
N GLY A 193 18.83 40.27 -8.99
CA GLY A 193 19.34 39.32 -8.01
C GLY A 193 20.15 38.17 -8.61
N LEU A 194 20.38 37.13 -7.80
CA LEU A 194 21.12 35.93 -8.20
C LEU A 194 20.28 35.06 -9.13
N LYS A 195 20.75 34.85 -10.36
CA LYS A 195 20.20 33.89 -11.30
C LYS A 195 21.09 32.64 -11.36
N VAL A 196 20.46 31.47 -11.30
CA VAL A 196 21.14 30.17 -11.41
C VAL A 196 20.78 29.55 -12.76
N ASN A 197 21.80 29.33 -13.61
CA ASN A 197 21.63 28.63 -14.88
C ASN A 197 22.10 27.19 -14.72
N HIS A 198 21.25 26.23 -15.07
CA HIS A 198 21.56 24.80 -15.07
C HIS A 198 22.05 24.39 -16.46
N LYS A 199 23.29 23.90 -16.56
CA LYS A 199 23.97 23.54 -17.81
C LYS A 199 24.42 22.07 -17.80
N ASN A 200 24.67 21.53 -18.99
CA ASN A 200 25.27 20.19 -19.19
C ASN A 200 24.52 19.03 -18.50
N TYR A 201 23.20 19.19 -18.30
CA TYR A 201 22.34 18.18 -17.70
C TYR A 201 21.92 17.09 -18.68
N THR A 202 21.52 15.94 -18.18
CA THR A 202 20.85 14.88 -18.93
C THR A 202 19.34 15.09 -18.87
N SER A 203 18.68 15.06 -20.03
CA SER A 203 17.22 15.21 -20.15
C SER A 203 16.54 13.87 -20.25
N ILE A 204 15.53 13.64 -19.45
CA ILE A 204 14.61 12.51 -19.51
C ILE A 204 13.22 13.06 -19.85
N GLN A 205 12.58 12.47 -20.85
CA GLN A 205 11.20 12.79 -21.20
C GLN A 205 10.27 12.02 -20.29
N ALA A 206 9.35 12.71 -19.64
CA ALA A 206 8.28 12.12 -18.84
C ALA A 206 7.00 12.10 -19.69
N GLU A 207 6.54 10.91 -20.03
CA GLU A 207 5.31 10.67 -20.79
C GLU A 207 4.16 10.33 -19.84
N PRO A 208 3.06 11.12 -19.83
CA PRO A 208 1.95 10.91 -18.91
C PRO A 208 0.91 9.93 -19.44
N TYR A 209 0.47 9.03 -18.58
CA TYR A 209 -0.63 8.11 -18.78
C TYR A 209 -1.65 8.27 -17.65
N ASP A 210 -2.92 8.41 -18.01
CA ASP A 210 -4.01 8.56 -17.07
C ASP A 210 -4.76 7.24 -16.89
N LEU A 211 -4.84 6.76 -15.64
CA LEU A 211 -5.80 5.76 -15.22
C LEU A 211 -7.00 6.47 -14.61
N LEU A 212 -8.17 6.23 -15.16
CA LEU A 212 -9.41 6.86 -14.71
C LEU A 212 -9.96 6.12 -13.48
N ILE A 213 -10.30 6.87 -12.45
CA ILE A 213 -10.83 6.35 -11.18
C ILE A 213 -12.32 6.70 -11.11
N SER A 214 -13.16 5.67 -11.15
CA SER A 214 -14.60 5.81 -10.96
C SER A 214 -14.96 5.89 -9.47
N GLY A 215 -16.03 6.62 -9.14
CA GLY A 215 -16.68 6.57 -7.84
C GLY A 215 -17.95 5.73 -7.86
N TYR A 216 -18.31 5.15 -6.74
CA TYR A 216 -19.55 4.39 -6.59
C TYR A 216 -20.75 5.33 -6.60
N ASP A 217 -21.67 5.12 -7.54
CA ASP A 217 -22.88 5.94 -7.74
C ASP A 217 -22.58 7.45 -7.64
N SER A 218 -21.50 7.87 -8.31
CA SER A 218 -20.94 9.23 -8.26
C SER A 218 -20.82 9.83 -9.66
N SER A 219 -20.99 11.14 -9.76
CA SER A 219 -20.75 11.89 -10.99
C SER A 219 -19.25 12.10 -11.27
N ALA A 220 -18.43 12.00 -10.23
CA ALA A 220 -17.00 12.26 -10.30
C ALA A 220 -16.22 11.15 -10.99
N VAL A 221 -15.22 11.56 -11.76
CA VAL A 221 -14.16 10.70 -12.27
C VAL A 221 -12.83 11.40 -12.04
N ASN A 222 -12.05 10.88 -11.12
CA ASN A 222 -10.72 11.36 -10.81
C ASN A 222 -9.66 10.66 -11.67
N THR A 223 -8.41 11.05 -11.49
CA THR A 223 -7.29 10.55 -12.31
C THR A 223 -6.16 10.07 -11.41
N LEU A 224 -5.58 8.93 -11.75
CA LEU A 224 -4.23 8.56 -11.36
C LEU A 224 -3.31 8.78 -12.55
N ARG A 225 -2.48 9.82 -12.48
CA ARG A 225 -1.48 10.13 -13.50
C ARG A 225 -0.18 9.40 -13.23
N LEU A 226 0.28 8.69 -14.23
CA LEU A 226 1.44 7.81 -14.20
C LEU A 226 2.47 8.29 -15.21
N TRP A 227 3.71 8.46 -14.79
CA TRP A 227 4.78 8.96 -15.63
C TRP A 227 5.68 7.81 -16.11
N GLU A 228 5.84 7.66 -17.43
CA GLU A 228 6.82 6.77 -18.04
C GLU A 228 8.07 7.56 -18.44
N ALA A 229 9.25 7.02 -18.16
CA ALA A 229 10.51 7.65 -18.50
C ALA A 229 11.02 7.17 -19.86
N LYS A 230 11.30 8.13 -20.76
CA LYS A 230 11.84 7.90 -22.12
C LYS A 230 13.08 8.74 -22.35
N ALA A 231 13.94 8.28 -23.25
CA ALA A 231 15.05 9.10 -23.73
C ALA A 231 14.54 10.19 -24.69
N LYS A 232 14.94 11.42 -24.46
CA LYS A 232 14.61 12.55 -25.36
C LYS A 232 15.22 12.37 -26.75
N THR A 233 16.45 11.86 -26.81
CA THR A 233 17.13 11.43 -28.03
C THR A 233 17.16 9.91 -28.00
N GLY A 234 16.26 9.27 -28.72
CA GLY A 234 16.13 7.82 -28.70
C GLY A 234 17.29 7.09 -29.39
N PHE A 235 16.96 6.14 -30.18
CA PHE A 235 17.84 5.26 -30.92
C PHE A 235 18.91 6.00 -31.75
N ASN A 236 20.19 5.67 -31.55
CA ASN A 236 21.31 6.26 -32.29
C ASN A 236 21.61 5.50 -33.59
N MET A 237 21.04 5.98 -34.69
CA MET A 237 21.23 5.39 -36.03
C MET A 237 22.70 5.22 -36.44
N LYS A 238 23.56 6.21 -36.13
CA LYS A 238 24.97 6.16 -36.53
C LYS A 238 25.75 5.03 -35.80
N LEU A 239 25.45 4.79 -34.54
CA LEU A 239 26.04 3.67 -33.81
C LEU A 239 25.50 2.34 -34.32
N PHE A 240 24.20 2.27 -34.59
CA PHE A 240 23.58 1.07 -35.16
C PHE A 240 24.20 0.66 -36.50
N GLU A 241 24.37 1.62 -37.43
CA GLU A 241 24.99 1.40 -38.75
C GLU A 241 26.46 0.92 -38.63
N ARG A 242 27.13 1.25 -37.52
CA ARG A 242 28.50 0.79 -37.24
C ARG A 242 28.55 -0.60 -36.57
N GLY A 243 27.41 -1.25 -36.37
CA GLY A 243 27.31 -2.53 -35.68
C GLY A 243 27.39 -2.45 -34.14
N GLU A 244 27.38 -1.23 -33.57
CA GLU A 244 27.40 -1.00 -32.11
C GLU A 244 25.98 -1.02 -31.53
N TYR A 245 25.28 -2.17 -31.73
CA TYR A 245 23.84 -2.31 -31.45
C TYR A 245 23.46 -1.99 -30.00
N SER A 246 24.19 -2.49 -29.02
CA SER A 246 23.93 -2.22 -27.61
C SER A 246 24.08 -0.75 -27.25
N LYS A 247 25.10 -0.07 -27.78
CA LYS A 247 25.33 1.36 -27.54
C LYS A 247 24.29 2.24 -28.25
N SER A 248 23.73 1.74 -29.36
CA SER A 248 22.70 2.51 -30.11
C SER A 248 21.42 2.71 -29.30
N SER A 249 21.12 1.83 -28.33
CA SER A 249 19.96 1.89 -27.43
C SER A 249 20.32 2.21 -25.97
N GLU A 250 21.58 2.56 -25.66
CA GLU A 250 22.04 2.79 -24.30
C GLU A 250 21.28 3.95 -23.62
N ALA A 251 21.05 5.05 -24.32
CA ALA A 251 20.30 6.18 -23.79
C ALA A 251 18.86 5.80 -23.45
N GLU A 252 18.22 4.96 -24.27
CA GLU A 252 16.87 4.44 -24.00
C GLU A 252 16.86 3.52 -22.77
N ALA A 253 17.84 2.64 -22.66
CA ALA A 253 17.97 1.74 -21.52
C ALA A 253 18.17 2.49 -20.18
N ILE A 254 19.02 3.51 -20.20
CA ILE A 254 19.27 4.37 -19.02
C ILE A 254 17.98 5.13 -18.64
N ALA A 255 17.33 5.78 -19.59
CA ALA A 255 16.12 6.53 -19.31
C ALA A 255 14.99 5.61 -18.80
N SER A 256 14.71 4.52 -19.51
CA SER A 256 13.63 3.59 -19.16
C SER A 256 13.85 2.88 -17.82
N SER A 257 15.11 2.78 -17.33
CA SER A 257 15.39 2.18 -16.01
C SER A 257 14.64 2.87 -14.87
N ILE A 258 14.35 4.17 -15.01
CA ILE A 258 13.63 4.97 -14.01
C ILE A 258 12.21 4.44 -13.79
N SER A 259 11.52 3.98 -14.83
CA SER A 259 10.14 3.47 -14.76
C SER A 259 10.03 1.95 -14.90
N LYS A 260 11.12 1.17 -14.73
CA LYS A 260 11.06 -0.29 -14.86
C LYS A 260 10.49 -1.00 -13.64
N LEU A 261 11.04 -0.72 -12.47
CA LEU A 261 10.72 -1.46 -11.25
C LEU A 261 10.38 -0.52 -10.10
N LEU A 262 9.37 -0.88 -9.34
CA LEU A 262 9.07 -0.28 -8.04
C LEU A 262 10.08 -0.79 -6.99
N TYR A 263 10.66 0.10 -6.22
CA TYR A 263 11.61 -0.19 -5.16
C TYR A 263 12.81 -1.06 -5.60
N PRO A 264 13.66 -0.59 -6.53
CA PRO A 264 14.92 -1.27 -6.82
C PRO A 264 15.74 -1.43 -5.54
N ALA A 265 16.54 -2.50 -5.48
CA ALA A 265 17.39 -2.78 -4.33
C ALA A 265 18.37 -1.60 -4.09
N ASP A 266 18.47 -1.16 -2.83
CA ASP A 266 19.26 0.01 -2.40
C ASP A 266 20.49 -0.38 -1.56
N VAL A 267 20.96 -1.60 -1.76
CA VAL A 267 22.19 -2.11 -1.11
C VAL A 267 23.46 -1.55 -1.75
N THR A 268 23.38 -1.10 -3.02
CA THR A 268 24.48 -0.46 -3.75
C THR A 268 24.22 1.01 -4.00
N ASN A 269 25.25 1.77 -4.36
CA ASN A 269 25.10 3.19 -4.69
C ASN A 269 24.25 3.38 -5.96
N GLU A 270 24.39 2.51 -6.97
CA GLU A 270 23.59 2.54 -8.20
C GLU A 270 22.10 2.35 -7.92
N GLY A 271 21.77 1.45 -7.00
CA GLY A 271 20.38 1.26 -6.58
C GLY A 271 19.83 2.47 -5.82
N LYS A 272 20.62 3.09 -4.96
CA LYS A 272 20.26 4.35 -4.27
C LYS A 272 20.10 5.50 -5.24
N GLU A 273 21.01 5.65 -6.22
CA GLU A 273 20.90 6.65 -7.28
C GLU A 273 19.61 6.48 -8.09
N LEU A 274 19.26 5.25 -8.45
CA LEU A 274 18.04 4.97 -9.18
C LEU A 274 16.81 5.37 -8.38
N ARG A 275 16.76 5.09 -7.07
CA ARG A 275 15.67 5.52 -6.20
C ARG A 275 15.55 7.03 -6.09
N ILE A 276 16.66 7.75 -5.97
CA ILE A 276 16.67 9.23 -5.99
C ILE A 276 16.11 9.74 -7.33
N LYS A 277 16.55 9.14 -8.46
CA LYS A 277 16.06 9.49 -9.79
C LYS A 277 14.57 9.22 -9.96
N GLN A 278 14.06 8.09 -9.49
CA GLN A 278 12.63 7.77 -9.53
C GLN A 278 11.79 8.78 -8.76
N GLN A 279 12.17 9.08 -7.52
CA GLN A 279 11.45 10.03 -6.67
C GLN A 279 11.42 11.43 -7.29
N TYR A 280 12.56 11.93 -7.75
CA TYR A 280 12.60 13.25 -8.38
C TYR A 280 11.86 13.27 -9.72
N PHE A 281 11.98 12.22 -10.51
CA PHE A 281 11.37 12.13 -11.84
C PHE A 281 9.85 12.39 -11.80
N PHE A 282 9.08 11.63 -11.02
CA PHE A 282 7.65 11.81 -11.01
C PHE A 282 7.21 13.11 -10.31
N ILE A 283 7.96 13.55 -9.30
CA ILE A 283 7.68 14.80 -8.59
C ILE A 283 7.91 16.01 -9.51
N SER A 284 9.04 16.06 -10.18
CA SER A 284 9.36 17.17 -11.06
C SER A 284 8.38 17.24 -12.24
N ALA A 285 8.08 16.10 -12.88
CA ALA A 285 7.08 16.03 -13.95
C ALA A 285 5.70 16.52 -13.48
N SER A 286 5.25 16.06 -12.32
CA SER A 286 3.95 16.44 -11.77
C SER A 286 3.87 17.92 -11.41
N LEU A 287 4.87 18.45 -10.73
CA LEU A 287 4.88 19.86 -10.31
C LEU A 287 5.02 20.82 -11.48
N GLN A 288 5.88 20.53 -12.47
CA GLN A 288 5.99 21.34 -13.68
C GLN A 288 4.63 21.46 -14.38
N GLN A 289 3.92 20.35 -14.53
CA GLN A 289 2.59 20.36 -15.13
C GLN A 289 1.58 21.17 -14.31
N LEU A 290 1.53 20.96 -13.00
CA LEU A 290 0.59 21.67 -12.11
C LEU A 290 0.83 23.17 -12.12
N VAL A 291 2.07 23.60 -11.98
CA VAL A 291 2.46 25.00 -11.99
C VAL A 291 2.14 25.65 -13.35
N LYS A 292 2.48 24.99 -14.45
CA LYS A 292 2.18 25.46 -15.81
C LYS A 292 0.67 25.61 -16.02
N ASN A 293 -0.13 24.63 -15.64
CA ASN A 293 -1.57 24.65 -15.80
C ASN A 293 -2.21 25.75 -14.95
N HIS A 294 -1.78 25.87 -13.69
CA HIS A 294 -2.26 26.93 -12.80
C HIS A 294 -1.92 28.33 -13.34
N TYR A 295 -0.67 28.55 -13.78
CA TYR A 295 -0.26 29.83 -14.35
C TYR A 295 -1.06 30.18 -15.62
N HIS A 296 -1.31 29.17 -16.46
CA HIS A 296 -2.15 29.37 -17.66
C HIS A 296 -3.60 29.75 -17.30
N GLU A 297 -4.15 29.20 -16.24
CA GLU A 297 -5.53 29.45 -15.81
C GLU A 297 -5.70 30.78 -15.07
N PHE A 298 -4.76 31.12 -14.19
CA PHE A 298 -4.88 32.27 -13.28
C PHE A 298 -3.96 33.44 -13.61
N GLY A 299 -2.93 33.27 -14.44
CA GLY A 299 -1.95 34.30 -14.78
C GLY A 299 -0.96 34.65 -13.65
N THR A 300 -1.05 33.98 -12.52
CA THR A 300 -0.20 34.17 -11.34
C THR A 300 -0.04 32.87 -10.56
N LEU A 301 1.03 32.78 -9.74
CA LEU A 301 1.21 31.69 -8.78
C LEU A 301 1.04 32.15 -7.32
N GLU A 302 0.70 33.42 -7.10
CA GLU A 302 0.52 33.94 -5.74
C GLU A 302 -0.62 33.25 -4.99
N ASN A 303 -1.68 32.88 -5.70
CA ASN A 303 -2.84 32.15 -5.19
C ASN A 303 -2.73 30.62 -5.32
N PHE A 304 -1.53 30.09 -5.61
CA PHE A 304 -1.34 28.65 -5.84
C PHE A 304 -1.84 27.81 -4.67
N SER A 305 -1.51 28.18 -3.44
CA SER A 305 -1.96 27.46 -2.23
C SER A 305 -3.48 27.55 -1.96
N GLU A 306 -4.16 28.50 -2.58
CA GLU A 306 -5.61 28.65 -2.46
C GLU A 306 -6.37 27.64 -3.34
N HIS A 307 -5.74 27.21 -4.44
CA HIS A 307 -6.34 26.29 -5.43
C HIS A 307 -5.70 24.90 -5.46
N VAL A 308 -4.53 24.73 -4.85
CA VAL A 308 -3.74 23.50 -4.89
C VAL A 308 -3.39 23.07 -3.46
N ALA A 309 -3.69 21.82 -3.13
CA ALA A 309 -3.19 21.13 -1.94
C ALA A 309 -2.33 19.95 -2.39
N LEU A 310 -1.06 19.92 -2.01
CA LEU A 310 -0.10 18.85 -2.34
C LEU A 310 0.11 17.95 -1.13
N HIS A 311 -0.04 16.65 -1.30
CA HIS A 311 0.14 15.70 -0.20
C HIS A 311 1.33 14.78 -0.43
N ILE A 312 2.28 14.84 0.51
CA ILE A 312 3.47 13.99 0.57
C ILE A 312 3.07 12.69 1.29
N ASN A 313 2.92 11.60 0.52
CA ASN A 313 2.58 10.28 1.07
C ASN A 313 3.87 9.49 1.36
N ASP A 314 4.25 9.40 2.63
CA ASP A 314 5.58 9.04 3.08
C ASP A 314 6.66 10.03 2.60
N THR A 315 7.95 9.78 2.84
CA THR A 315 9.04 10.69 2.45
C THR A 315 9.43 10.64 0.98
N HIS A 316 8.92 9.68 0.22
CA HIS A 316 9.30 9.51 -1.19
C HIS A 316 9.08 10.78 -2.04
N PRO A 317 8.00 11.58 -1.88
CA PRO A 317 7.82 12.82 -2.60
C PRO A 317 8.45 14.07 -1.93
N ALA A 318 9.24 13.92 -0.88
CA ALA A 318 9.78 15.04 -0.08
C ALA A 318 10.52 16.10 -0.91
N MET A 319 11.21 15.69 -1.99
CA MET A 319 11.91 16.59 -2.90
C MET A 319 10.96 17.59 -3.58
N GLY A 320 9.65 17.36 -3.54
CA GLY A 320 8.65 18.27 -4.06
C GLY A 320 8.71 19.66 -3.43
N VAL A 321 9.11 19.75 -2.16
CA VAL A 321 9.31 21.03 -1.45
C VAL A 321 10.39 21.87 -2.17
N ALA A 322 11.53 21.28 -2.46
CA ALA A 322 12.63 21.98 -3.15
C ALA A 322 12.32 22.20 -4.63
N GLU A 323 11.63 21.27 -5.29
CA GLU A 323 11.24 21.41 -6.70
C GLU A 323 10.22 22.52 -6.91
N LEU A 324 9.22 22.66 -6.05
CA LEU A 324 8.30 23.79 -6.15
C LEU A 324 9.02 25.13 -5.93
N MET A 325 9.95 25.20 -4.98
CA MET A 325 10.84 26.36 -4.82
C MET A 325 11.63 26.68 -6.09
N ARG A 326 12.23 25.63 -6.71
CA ARG A 326 12.96 25.78 -7.97
C ARG A 326 12.08 26.38 -9.07
N LEU A 327 10.90 25.84 -9.26
CA LEU A 327 9.96 26.33 -10.26
C LEU A 327 9.59 27.79 -10.01
N LEU A 328 9.20 28.12 -8.78
CA LEU A 328 8.78 29.49 -8.42
C LEU A 328 9.91 30.50 -8.58
N VAL A 329 11.13 30.16 -8.11
CA VAL A 329 12.28 31.08 -8.14
C VAL A 329 12.93 31.15 -9.53
N ASP A 330 13.28 29.98 -10.11
CA ASP A 330 14.11 29.93 -11.31
C ASP A 330 13.31 30.14 -12.61
N GLU A 331 12.04 29.64 -12.65
CA GLU A 331 11.25 29.67 -13.89
C GLU A 331 10.24 30.81 -13.90
N TYR A 332 9.67 31.16 -12.74
CA TYR A 332 8.66 32.22 -12.64
C TYR A 332 9.16 33.49 -11.95
N GLY A 333 10.40 33.54 -11.44
CA GLY A 333 11.06 34.75 -10.97
C GLY A 333 10.54 35.30 -9.64
N TYR A 334 9.91 34.49 -8.80
CA TYR A 334 9.49 34.90 -7.45
C TYR A 334 10.72 35.05 -6.55
N ASP A 335 10.68 36.03 -5.63
CA ASP A 335 11.66 36.08 -4.57
C ASP A 335 11.52 34.88 -3.62
N TRP A 336 12.59 34.60 -2.88
CA TRP A 336 12.67 33.42 -2.00
C TRP A 336 11.57 33.39 -0.95
N ASP A 337 11.31 34.49 -0.28
CA ASP A 337 10.37 34.52 0.86
C ASP A 337 8.93 34.32 0.39
N LYS A 338 8.58 34.90 -0.76
CA LYS A 338 7.28 34.68 -1.40
C LYS A 338 7.13 33.23 -1.86
N ALA A 339 8.15 32.70 -2.55
CA ALA A 339 8.17 31.30 -2.98
C ALA A 339 8.06 30.34 -1.81
N TRP A 340 8.77 30.59 -0.71
CA TRP A 340 8.71 29.78 0.50
C TRP A 340 7.33 29.84 1.17
N SER A 341 6.73 31.02 1.26
CA SER A 341 5.35 31.18 1.77
C SER A 341 4.31 30.39 0.96
N ILE A 342 4.44 30.39 -0.38
CA ILE A 342 3.55 29.59 -1.24
C ILE A 342 3.78 28.11 -0.98
N THR A 343 5.05 27.66 -1.00
CA THR A 343 5.44 26.27 -0.85
C THR A 343 4.93 25.68 0.46
N THR A 344 5.23 26.33 1.59
CA THR A 344 4.87 25.80 2.90
C THR A 344 3.37 25.78 3.19
N LYS A 345 2.58 26.62 2.51
CA LYS A 345 1.11 26.60 2.60
C LYS A 345 0.47 25.55 1.71
N THR A 346 1.21 25.03 0.73
CA THR A 346 0.67 24.10 -0.26
C THR A 346 0.86 22.65 0.16
N PHE A 347 1.99 22.30 0.81
CA PHE A 347 2.32 20.91 1.19
C PHE A 347 1.77 20.51 2.55
N ALA A 348 1.34 19.23 2.63
CA ALA A 348 1.10 18.49 3.85
C ALA A 348 1.79 17.12 3.75
N TYR A 349 2.12 16.50 4.87
CA TYR A 349 2.90 15.27 4.93
C TYR A 349 2.25 14.23 5.84
N THR A 350 2.17 12.99 5.36
CA THR A 350 1.82 11.82 6.19
C THR A 350 3.05 10.94 6.38
N ASN A 351 3.40 10.68 7.64
CA ASN A 351 4.40 9.68 8.00
C ASN A 351 3.74 8.31 8.13
N HIS A 352 4.38 7.26 7.60
CA HIS A 352 3.88 5.88 7.61
C HIS A 352 4.77 4.91 8.38
N THR A 353 5.80 5.37 9.05
CA THR A 353 6.73 4.51 9.77
C THR A 353 7.01 4.99 11.18
N ILE A 354 7.16 4.05 12.12
CA ILE A 354 7.59 4.33 13.49
C ILE A 354 9.11 4.16 13.62
N MET A 355 9.68 3.23 12.85
CA MET A 355 11.10 2.87 12.97
C MET A 355 12.00 4.02 12.50
N ALA A 356 12.74 4.65 13.41
CA ALA A 356 13.63 5.76 13.10
C ALA A 356 14.72 5.39 12.05
N GLU A 357 15.15 4.13 12.05
CA GLU A 357 16.10 3.59 11.07
C GLU A 357 15.53 3.47 9.66
N ALA A 358 14.20 3.42 9.53
CA ALA A 358 13.50 3.37 8.25
C ALA A 358 13.18 4.76 7.68
N LEU A 359 13.43 5.85 8.43
CA LEU A 359 13.32 7.20 7.92
C LEU A 359 14.39 7.45 6.86
N GLU A 360 13.94 7.79 5.66
CA GLU A 360 14.80 7.93 4.48
C GLU A 360 15.78 9.10 4.61
N LYS A 361 17.04 8.82 4.33
CA LYS A 361 18.12 9.82 4.29
C LYS A 361 19.14 9.48 3.21
N TRP A 362 19.66 10.49 2.56
CA TRP A 362 20.59 10.35 1.45
C TRP A 362 21.93 11.02 1.75
N PRO A 363 23.07 10.35 1.45
CA PRO A 363 24.38 11.02 1.54
C PRO A 363 24.44 12.21 0.58
N VAL A 364 24.94 13.35 1.04
CA VAL A 364 25.15 14.55 0.19
C VAL A 364 26.00 14.21 -1.01
N SER A 365 27.09 13.45 -0.82
CA SER A 365 28.01 13.03 -1.87
C SER A 365 27.35 12.23 -3.00
N LEU A 366 26.25 11.52 -2.70
CA LEU A 366 25.47 10.78 -3.68
C LEU A 366 24.40 11.66 -4.33
N PHE A 367 23.72 12.47 -3.54
CA PHE A 367 22.55 13.25 -3.97
C PHE A 367 22.94 14.45 -4.83
N GLN A 368 23.94 15.22 -4.41
CA GLN A 368 24.35 16.49 -5.05
C GLN A 368 24.75 16.33 -6.52
N PRO A 369 25.53 15.31 -6.94
CA PRO A 369 25.87 15.13 -8.36
C PRO A 369 24.66 14.78 -9.24
N ILE A 370 23.63 14.10 -8.67
CA ILE A 370 22.42 13.71 -9.41
C ILE A 370 21.48 14.90 -9.58
N LEU A 371 21.33 15.73 -8.54
CA LEU A 371 20.35 16.83 -8.45
C LEU A 371 21.00 18.12 -7.90
N PRO A 372 21.99 18.71 -8.60
CA PRO A 372 22.77 19.81 -8.06
C PRO A 372 21.92 21.04 -7.71
N ARG A 373 20.90 21.37 -8.53
CA ARG A 373 20.03 22.54 -8.25
C ARG A 373 19.07 22.26 -7.09
N VAL A 374 18.48 21.11 -7.03
CA VAL A 374 17.59 20.71 -5.93
C VAL A 374 18.35 20.69 -4.61
N TYR A 375 19.60 20.14 -4.62
CA TYR A 375 20.46 20.16 -3.46
C TYR A 375 20.77 21.59 -2.99
N SER A 376 21.13 22.51 -3.89
CA SER A 376 21.42 23.88 -3.51
C SER A 376 20.22 24.61 -2.87
N ILE A 377 19.00 24.25 -3.28
CA ILE A 377 17.78 24.78 -2.67
C ILE A 377 17.56 24.14 -1.29
N ILE A 378 17.73 22.82 -1.15
CA ILE A 378 17.64 22.14 0.16
C ILE A 378 18.66 22.71 1.14
N GLU A 379 19.89 22.98 0.69
CA GLU A 379 20.95 23.59 1.49
C GLU A 379 20.56 24.99 1.99
N GLU A 380 19.98 25.82 1.13
CA GLU A 380 19.51 27.16 1.53
C GLU A 380 18.29 27.08 2.48
N ILE A 381 17.36 26.13 2.24
CA ILE A 381 16.25 25.87 3.17
C ILE A 381 16.82 25.46 4.54
N ASN A 382 17.76 24.52 4.56
CA ASN A 382 18.40 24.06 5.79
C ASN A 382 19.09 25.22 6.54
N LYS A 383 19.88 26.05 5.83
CA LYS A 383 20.57 27.18 6.40
C LYS A 383 19.60 28.15 7.08
N ARG A 384 18.53 28.54 6.39
CA ARG A 384 17.52 29.46 6.94
C ARG A 384 16.77 28.82 8.09
N PHE A 385 16.40 27.56 7.99
CA PHE A 385 15.74 26.82 9.07
C PHE A 385 16.63 26.72 10.32
N CYS A 386 17.90 26.37 10.18
CA CYS A 386 18.84 26.30 11.30
C CYS A 386 19.04 27.66 11.97
N ALA A 387 19.15 28.74 11.17
CA ALA A 387 19.24 30.10 11.71
C ALA A 387 18.01 30.46 12.53
N TRP A 388 16.82 30.16 12.02
CA TRP A 388 15.56 30.36 12.74
C TRP A 388 15.50 29.55 14.05
N VAL A 389 15.93 28.26 14.06
CA VAL A 389 15.97 27.42 15.28
C VAL A 389 16.89 28.05 16.34
N ILE A 390 18.06 28.60 15.93
CA ILE A 390 18.99 29.30 16.83
C ILE A 390 18.35 30.56 17.40
N GLU A 391 17.67 31.35 16.58
CA GLU A 391 16.93 32.55 17.02
C GLU A 391 15.82 32.21 18.04
N GLN A 392 15.26 31.00 17.97
CA GLN A 392 14.30 30.50 18.97
C GLN A 392 14.97 30.01 20.27
N GLY A 393 16.30 30.03 20.36
CA GLY A 393 17.06 29.52 21.52
C GLY A 393 17.02 28.00 21.67
N LYS A 394 16.82 27.28 20.56
CA LYS A 394 16.64 25.81 20.54
C LYS A 394 17.73 25.09 19.74
N GLU A 395 18.92 25.65 19.64
CA GLU A 395 20.06 25.09 18.90
C GLU A 395 20.41 23.67 19.30
N TYR A 396 20.10 23.25 20.52
CA TYR A 396 20.30 21.88 21.01
C TYR A 396 19.44 20.84 20.24
N THR A 397 18.40 21.27 19.53
CA THR A 397 17.55 20.40 18.72
C THR A 397 18.07 20.17 17.30
N LEU A 398 19.08 20.92 16.84
CA LEU A 398 19.56 20.86 15.44
C LEU A 398 20.03 19.50 15.01
N ARG A 399 20.60 18.69 15.90
CA ARG A 399 20.97 17.30 15.60
C ARG A 399 19.77 16.51 15.06
N ASP A 400 18.58 16.71 15.64
CA ASP A 400 17.39 15.95 15.30
C ASP A 400 16.58 16.64 14.19
N THR A 401 16.57 17.96 14.14
CA THR A 401 15.67 18.77 13.30
C THR A 401 16.31 19.31 12.01
N ALA A 402 17.63 19.49 11.95
CA ALA A 402 18.27 19.98 10.73
C ALA A 402 17.99 19.01 9.56
N ILE A 403 17.73 19.59 8.38
CA ILE A 403 17.49 18.82 7.14
C ILE A 403 18.78 18.17 6.67
N ILE A 404 19.90 18.89 6.74
CA ILE A 404 21.24 18.36 6.44
C ILE A 404 22.01 18.31 7.75
N TYR A 405 22.44 17.12 8.14
CA TYR A 405 23.26 16.88 9.33
C TYR A 405 24.17 15.67 9.10
N ASP A 406 25.46 15.76 9.50
CA ASP A 406 26.48 14.73 9.29
C ASP A 406 26.52 14.22 7.83
N ASP A 407 26.57 15.14 6.87
CA ASP A 407 26.59 14.86 5.43
C ASP A 407 25.40 14.00 4.92
N MET A 408 24.30 13.95 5.67
CA MET A 408 23.07 13.25 5.31
C MET A 408 21.90 14.23 5.16
N ILE A 409 21.15 14.08 4.09
CA ILE A 409 19.90 14.80 3.84
C ILE A 409 18.75 13.96 4.43
N LYS A 410 18.09 14.48 5.44
CA LYS A 410 16.96 13.82 6.14
C LYS A 410 15.63 14.18 5.48
N MET A 411 15.03 13.25 4.75
CA MET A 411 13.86 13.52 3.92
C MET A 411 12.58 13.79 4.75
N ALA A 412 12.43 13.14 5.90
CA ALA A 412 11.34 13.45 6.82
C ALA A 412 11.45 14.87 7.37
N ASN A 413 12.65 15.33 7.70
CA ASN A 413 12.88 16.68 8.18
C ASN A 413 12.53 17.73 7.11
N LEU A 414 12.92 17.49 5.86
CA LEU A 414 12.53 18.33 4.73
C LEU A 414 11.00 18.39 4.57
N SER A 415 10.33 17.24 4.67
CA SER A 415 8.87 17.16 4.57
C SER A 415 8.18 17.93 5.69
N ILE A 416 8.65 17.81 6.93
CA ILE A 416 8.08 18.51 8.10
C ILE A 416 8.27 20.03 7.98
N VAL A 417 9.48 20.46 7.63
CA VAL A 417 9.81 21.90 7.51
C VAL A 417 9.02 22.55 6.37
N GLY A 418 8.85 21.81 5.24
CA GLY A 418 8.17 22.30 4.04
C GLY A 418 6.65 22.18 4.05
N SER A 419 6.04 21.57 5.08
CA SER A 419 4.59 21.33 5.14
C SER A 419 3.92 22.18 6.21
N HIS A 420 2.64 22.52 5.99
CA HIS A 420 1.82 23.18 7.02
C HIS A 420 1.25 22.21 8.06
N TYR A 421 1.12 20.92 7.71
CA TYR A 421 0.54 19.89 8.56
C TYR A 421 1.24 18.53 8.36
N VAL A 422 1.35 17.78 9.45
CA VAL A 422 1.95 16.44 9.48
C VAL A 422 1.01 15.51 10.24
N ASN A 423 0.69 14.35 9.70
CA ASN A 423 -0.13 13.38 10.42
C ASN A 423 0.48 11.98 10.47
N GLY A 424 0.18 11.29 11.57
CA GLY A 424 0.31 9.86 11.69
C GLY A 424 -0.95 9.14 11.16
N VAL A 425 -0.93 7.80 11.21
CA VAL A 425 -1.91 6.93 10.52
C VAL A 425 -2.68 6.01 11.46
N SER A 426 -2.47 6.11 12.74
CA SER A 426 -3.26 5.58 13.85
C SER A 426 -3.03 6.44 15.08
N LYS A 427 -3.91 6.32 16.08
CA LYS A 427 -3.80 7.07 17.32
C LYS A 427 -2.46 6.81 18.02
N LEU A 428 -2.13 5.54 18.25
CA LEU A 428 -0.86 5.13 18.85
C LEU A 428 0.35 5.66 18.07
N HIS A 429 0.32 5.54 16.74
CA HIS A 429 1.40 6.04 15.89
C HIS A 429 1.58 7.55 16.05
N SER A 430 0.50 8.32 16.00
CA SER A 430 0.55 9.77 16.14
C SER A 430 1.08 10.20 17.51
N ASP A 431 0.70 9.49 18.57
CA ASP A 431 1.22 9.72 19.93
C ASP A 431 2.73 9.45 20.01
N ILE A 432 3.22 8.35 19.39
CA ILE A 432 4.65 8.04 19.30
C ILE A 432 5.41 9.11 18.51
N LEU A 433 4.84 9.60 17.41
CA LEU A 433 5.49 10.67 16.61
C LEU A 433 5.77 11.93 17.44
N VAL A 434 4.80 12.38 18.23
CA VAL A 434 4.94 13.62 19.03
C VAL A 434 5.72 13.39 20.33
N ARG A 435 5.66 12.20 20.91
CA ARG A 435 6.36 11.86 22.16
C ARG A 435 7.84 11.56 21.93
N ASP A 436 8.15 10.86 20.82
CA ASP A 436 9.46 10.27 20.59
C ASP A 436 10.07 10.69 19.25
N THR A 437 9.54 10.22 18.11
CA THR A 437 10.19 10.29 16.78
C THR A 437 10.43 11.73 16.33
N PHE A 438 9.45 12.62 16.49
CA PHE A 438 9.49 14.02 16.08
C PHE A 438 9.25 14.99 17.24
N LYS A 439 9.59 14.56 18.46
CA LYS A 439 9.41 15.37 19.67
C LYS A 439 10.01 16.78 19.51
N ALA A 440 11.25 16.87 19.02
CA ALA A 440 11.94 18.14 18.82
C ALA A 440 11.19 19.05 17.82
N PHE A 441 10.61 18.47 16.79
CA PHE A 441 9.77 19.22 15.84
C PHE A 441 8.43 19.65 16.44
N ASN A 442 7.81 18.80 17.26
CA ASN A 442 6.56 19.16 17.95
C ASN A 442 6.78 20.31 18.94
N ASP A 443 7.94 20.36 19.60
CA ASP A 443 8.34 21.47 20.46
C ASP A 443 8.64 22.77 19.68
N LEU A 444 9.12 22.66 18.42
CA LEU A 444 9.35 23.83 17.53
C LEU A 444 8.05 24.34 16.89
N TYR A 445 7.14 23.43 16.56
CA TYR A 445 5.91 23.72 15.83
C TYR A 445 4.67 23.17 16.56
N PRO A 446 4.30 23.74 17.73
CA PRO A 446 3.11 23.27 18.44
C PRO A 446 1.86 23.30 17.56
N GLY A 447 1.13 22.18 17.51
CA GLY A 447 -0.12 22.07 16.74
C GLY A 447 0.05 21.71 15.27
N LYS A 448 1.28 21.49 14.78
CA LYS A 448 1.52 21.02 13.40
C LYS A 448 1.21 19.53 13.21
N PHE A 449 1.28 18.74 14.27
CA PHE A 449 1.13 17.30 14.24
C PHE A 449 -0.28 16.86 14.63
N GLY A 450 -0.84 15.89 13.90
CA GLY A 450 -2.15 15.32 14.17
C GLY A 450 -2.27 13.87 13.74
N ASN A 451 -3.48 13.35 13.75
CA ASN A 451 -3.81 11.99 13.39
C ASN A 451 -4.92 11.93 12.35
N VAL A 452 -4.75 11.08 11.35
CA VAL A 452 -5.86 10.54 10.55
C VAL A 452 -5.67 9.03 10.52
N THR A 453 -6.49 8.32 11.28
CA THR A 453 -6.47 6.86 11.27
C THR A 453 -6.78 6.33 9.87
N ASN A 454 -5.97 5.38 9.40
CA ASN A 454 -6.15 4.75 8.10
C ASN A 454 -7.55 4.18 7.93
N GLY A 455 -7.97 4.04 6.68
CA GLY A 455 -9.23 3.43 6.31
C GLY A 455 -9.13 2.55 5.06
N ILE A 456 -10.18 1.80 4.80
CA ILE A 456 -10.27 0.84 3.69
C ILE A 456 -11.49 1.15 2.81
N ALA A 457 -11.39 0.86 1.52
CA ALA A 457 -12.50 0.94 0.58
C ALA A 457 -13.43 -0.26 0.77
N HIS A 458 -14.45 -0.10 1.59
CA HIS A 458 -15.41 -1.17 1.91
C HIS A 458 -16.20 -1.66 0.68
N ARG A 459 -16.41 -0.80 -0.31
CA ARG A 459 -17.03 -1.17 -1.59
C ARG A 459 -16.26 -2.30 -2.28
N ARG A 460 -14.91 -2.24 -2.27
CA ARG A 460 -14.08 -3.34 -2.79
C ARG A 460 -14.01 -4.51 -1.81
N TRP A 461 -13.68 -4.25 -0.54
CA TRP A 461 -13.33 -5.30 0.43
C TRP A 461 -14.54 -6.03 1.03
N LEU A 462 -15.75 -5.48 0.88
CA LEU A 462 -17.02 -6.14 1.22
C LEU A 462 -17.87 -6.31 -0.03
N GLY A 463 -18.28 -5.23 -0.69
CA GLY A 463 -19.23 -5.28 -1.81
C GLY A 463 -18.76 -6.18 -2.96
N GLN A 464 -17.50 -6.07 -3.36
CA GLN A 464 -16.94 -6.87 -4.46
C GLN A 464 -16.31 -8.19 -3.98
N ALA A 465 -15.55 -8.19 -2.89
CA ALA A 465 -14.84 -9.38 -2.42
C ALA A 465 -15.75 -10.40 -1.72
N ASN A 466 -16.84 -9.95 -1.08
CA ASN A 466 -17.76 -10.80 -0.33
C ASN A 466 -19.22 -10.44 -0.64
N PRO A 467 -19.65 -10.60 -1.90
CA PRO A 467 -20.99 -10.22 -2.31
C PRO A 467 -22.10 -10.99 -1.56
N GLU A 468 -21.83 -12.24 -1.13
CA GLU A 468 -22.79 -13.02 -0.35
C GLU A 468 -23.05 -12.38 1.02
N LEU A 469 -21.98 -11.92 1.70
CA LEU A 469 -22.12 -11.19 2.95
C LEU A 469 -22.79 -9.83 2.72
N ALA A 470 -22.35 -9.06 1.71
CA ALA A 470 -22.94 -7.76 1.40
C ALA A 470 -24.47 -7.87 1.16
N THR A 471 -24.88 -8.82 0.31
CA THR A 471 -26.32 -9.06 0.02
C THR A 471 -27.09 -9.51 1.26
N TYR A 472 -26.46 -10.28 2.16
CA TYR A 472 -27.11 -10.66 3.41
C TYR A 472 -27.28 -9.47 4.35
N LEU A 473 -26.27 -8.62 4.46
CA LEU A 473 -26.33 -7.40 5.25
C LEU A 473 -27.39 -6.42 4.71
N GLU A 474 -27.49 -6.27 3.38
CA GLU A 474 -28.56 -5.46 2.75
C GLU A 474 -29.95 -5.90 3.19
N LYS A 475 -30.20 -7.21 3.31
CA LYS A 475 -31.49 -7.74 3.79
C LYS A 475 -31.76 -7.42 5.25
N LEU A 476 -30.72 -7.29 6.09
CA LEU A 476 -30.86 -7.05 7.51
C LEU A 476 -30.97 -5.56 7.86
N ILE A 477 -30.18 -4.71 7.21
CA ILE A 477 -29.98 -3.31 7.61
C ILE A 477 -30.18 -2.28 6.49
N GLY A 478 -30.58 -2.73 5.27
CA GLY A 478 -30.68 -1.88 4.08
C GLY A 478 -29.32 -1.70 3.38
N ASP A 479 -29.28 -1.04 2.23
CA ASP A 479 -28.12 -0.89 1.36
C ASP A 479 -27.31 0.40 1.61
N ASP A 480 -27.80 1.28 2.48
CA ASP A 480 -27.14 2.56 2.79
C ASP A 480 -25.67 2.42 3.21
N PHE A 481 -25.30 1.28 3.85
CA PHE A 481 -23.94 1.06 4.34
C PHE A 481 -22.89 0.95 3.20
N ILE A 482 -23.31 0.71 1.97
CA ILE A 482 -22.40 0.73 0.80
C ILE A 482 -21.97 2.18 0.50
N LYS A 483 -22.84 3.16 0.74
CA LYS A 483 -22.52 4.58 0.60
C LYS A 483 -21.86 5.13 1.85
N ASP A 484 -22.36 4.76 3.03
CA ASP A 484 -21.86 5.20 4.34
C ASP A 484 -21.71 4.00 5.28
N LEU A 485 -20.49 3.52 5.41
CA LEU A 485 -20.19 2.34 6.24
C LEU A 485 -20.54 2.52 7.72
N SER A 486 -20.75 3.72 8.21
CA SER A 486 -21.18 3.95 9.61
C SER A 486 -22.50 3.24 9.93
N GLY A 487 -23.38 3.07 8.91
CA GLY A 487 -24.63 2.33 8.99
C GLY A 487 -24.49 0.85 9.34
N ILE A 488 -23.30 0.24 9.17
CA ILE A 488 -23.06 -1.17 9.48
C ILE A 488 -23.24 -1.48 10.98
N SER A 489 -23.11 -0.49 11.84
CA SER A 489 -23.33 -0.59 13.29
C SER A 489 -24.75 -1.04 13.68
N LYS A 490 -25.74 -0.89 12.79
CA LYS A 490 -27.11 -1.42 12.97
C LYS A 490 -27.13 -2.93 13.20
N LEU A 491 -26.08 -3.65 12.75
CA LEU A 491 -25.94 -5.09 12.97
C LEU A 491 -25.84 -5.49 14.45
N ASN A 492 -25.43 -4.57 15.33
CA ASN A 492 -25.38 -4.84 16.77
C ASN A 492 -26.76 -5.24 17.36
N ALA A 493 -27.85 -4.86 16.69
CA ALA A 493 -29.20 -5.29 17.10
C ALA A 493 -29.43 -6.80 16.94
N TYR A 494 -28.62 -7.48 16.14
CA TYR A 494 -28.75 -8.92 15.83
C TYR A 494 -27.74 -9.80 16.58
N LYS A 495 -27.00 -9.25 17.53
CA LYS A 495 -25.90 -9.96 18.24
C LYS A 495 -26.33 -11.27 18.93
N ASP A 496 -27.59 -11.38 19.33
CA ASP A 496 -28.16 -12.54 20.00
C ASP A 496 -29.20 -13.29 19.14
N ASP A 497 -29.34 -12.93 17.87
CA ASP A 497 -30.23 -13.62 16.94
C ASP A 497 -29.55 -14.88 16.39
N GLU A 498 -29.97 -16.05 16.89
CA GLU A 498 -29.40 -17.34 16.50
C GLU A 498 -29.50 -17.63 15.01
N LYS A 499 -30.55 -17.13 14.34
CA LYS A 499 -30.72 -17.33 12.90
C LYS A 499 -29.68 -16.54 12.14
N VAL A 500 -29.48 -15.27 12.51
CA VAL A 500 -28.46 -14.41 11.89
C VAL A 500 -27.08 -14.99 12.09
N LEU A 501 -26.75 -15.48 13.29
CA LEU A 501 -25.47 -16.11 13.59
C LEU A 501 -25.23 -17.37 12.72
N LYS A 502 -26.25 -18.22 12.54
CA LYS A 502 -26.15 -19.41 11.66
C LYS A 502 -26.00 -19.04 10.18
N ASP A 503 -26.73 -18.03 9.71
CA ASP A 503 -26.62 -17.57 8.32
C ASP A 503 -25.22 -16.98 8.04
N LEU A 504 -24.67 -16.20 8.98
CA LEU A 504 -23.28 -15.71 8.88
C LEU A 504 -22.25 -16.84 8.87
N GLN A 505 -22.46 -17.89 9.69
CA GLN A 505 -21.61 -19.08 9.69
C GLN A 505 -21.63 -19.80 8.34
N ALA A 506 -22.80 -19.93 7.74
CA ALA A 506 -22.96 -20.56 6.42
C ALA A 506 -22.25 -19.74 5.32
N ILE A 507 -22.39 -18.41 5.34
CA ILE A 507 -21.68 -17.52 4.41
C ILE A 507 -20.15 -17.66 4.58
N LYS A 508 -19.66 -17.67 5.82
CA LYS A 508 -18.24 -17.88 6.10
C LYS A 508 -17.76 -19.23 5.56
N LEU A 509 -18.53 -20.31 5.75
CA LEU A 509 -18.17 -21.63 5.24
C LEU A 509 -18.08 -21.62 3.70
N THR A 510 -19.04 -20.99 3.00
CA THR A 510 -18.98 -20.84 1.54
C THR A 510 -17.67 -20.16 1.09
N LYS A 511 -17.24 -19.09 1.79
CA LYS A 511 -15.95 -18.44 1.46
C LYS A 511 -14.74 -19.33 1.73
N LYS A 512 -14.78 -20.13 2.77
CA LYS A 512 -13.73 -21.11 3.08
C LYS A 512 -13.66 -22.22 2.04
N GLU A 513 -14.79 -22.70 1.56
CA GLU A 513 -14.87 -23.67 0.46
C GLU A 513 -14.30 -23.09 -0.84
N GLN A 514 -14.68 -21.85 -1.20
CA GLN A 514 -14.11 -21.16 -2.38
C GLN A 514 -12.58 -21.01 -2.29
N LEU A 515 -12.04 -20.65 -1.12
CA LEU A 515 -10.60 -20.57 -0.92
C LEU A 515 -9.93 -21.97 -0.95
N ALA A 516 -10.58 -23.00 -0.38
CA ALA A 516 -10.08 -24.36 -0.41
C ALA A 516 -9.97 -24.91 -1.85
N ASP A 517 -10.99 -24.64 -2.68
CA ASP A 517 -10.98 -25.00 -4.10
C ASP A 517 -9.89 -24.27 -4.86
N PHE A 518 -9.73 -22.96 -4.62
CA PHE A 518 -8.65 -22.16 -5.21
C PHE A 518 -7.26 -22.71 -4.84
N ILE A 519 -7.04 -23.05 -3.57
CA ILE A 519 -5.78 -23.65 -3.11
C ILE A 519 -5.54 -25.00 -3.79
N LYS A 520 -6.57 -25.82 -3.91
CA LYS A 520 -6.47 -27.14 -4.58
C LYS A 520 -6.14 -27.00 -6.07
N GLU A 521 -6.80 -26.10 -6.77
CA GLU A 521 -6.61 -25.87 -8.20
C GLU A 521 -5.23 -25.27 -8.51
N THR A 522 -4.76 -24.34 -7.68
CA THR A 522 -3.52 -23.60 -7.96
C THR A 522 -2.27 -24.24 -7.37
N LEU A 523 -2.38 -24.89 -6.21
CA LEU A 523 -1.24 -25.44 -5.48
C LEU A 523 -1.27 -26.97 -5.36
N ALA A 524 -2.34 -27.63 -5.80
CA ALA A 524 -2.59 -29.06 -5.63
C ALA A 524 -2.58 -29.53 -4.14
N ILE A 525 -2.94 -28.62 -3.22
CA ILE A 525 -3.04 -28.87 -1.78
C ILE A 525 -4.51 -28.95 -1.41
N SER A 526 -4.93 -30.02 -0.74
CA SER A 526 -6.29 -30.11 -0.19
C SER A 526 -6.31 -29.61 1.25
N VAL A 527 -7.23 -28.70 1.55
CA VAL A 527 -7.46 -28.18 2.90
C VAL A 527 -8.89 -28.46 3.34
N ASN A 528 -9.11 -28.64 4.64
CA ASN A 528 -10.42 -28.87 5.21
C ASN A 528 -11.12 -27.50 5.47
N PRO A 529 -12.22 -27.15 4.79
CA PRO A 529 -12.89 -25.88 5.01
C PRO A 529 -13.55 -25.76 6.40
N HIS A 530 -13.73 -26.88 7.12
CA HIS A 530 -14.22 -26.87 8.50
C HIS A 530 -13.11 -26.65 9.54
N SER A 531 -11.82 -26.66 9.16
CA SER A 531 -10.72 -26.29 10.07
C SER A 531 -10.72 -24.79 10.34
N ILE A 532 -10.09 -24.35 11.42
CA ILE A 532 -9.86 -22.93 11.68
C ILE A 532 -8.94 -22.38 10.57
N PHE A 533 -9.38 -21.37 9.82
CA PHE A 533 -8.52 -20.66 8.85
C PHE A 533 -7.80 -19.52 9.55
N ASP A 534 -6.54 -19.77 9.91
CA ASP A 534 -5.63 -18.86 10.60
C ASP A 534 -4.77 -18.15 9.56
N VAL A 535 -4.97 -16.84 9.40
CA VAL A 535 -4.50 -16.11 8.21
C VAL A 535 -3.50 -15.02 8.59
N GLN A 536 -2.28 -15.13 8.06
CA GLN A 536 -1.24 -14.10 8.13
C GLN A 536 -0.76 -13.73 6.73
N VAL A 537 -1.46 -12.78 6.09
CA VAL A 537 -1.20 -12.35 4.71
C VAL A 537 -0.77 -10.89 4.69
N LYS A 538 0.52 -10.68 4.54
CA LYS A 538 1.16 -9.36 4.56
C LYS A 538 2.61 -9.47 4.08
N ARG A 539 3.24 -8.34 3.68
CA ARG A 539 4.66 -8.29 3.36
C ARG A 539 5.48 -9.02 4.42
N LEU A 540 6.44 -9.84 4.01
CA LEU A 540 7.32 -10.51 4.96
C LEU A 540 8.38 -9.55 5.47
N HIS A 541 8.36 -9.35 6.78
CA HIS A 541 9.34 -8.57 7.51
C HIS A 541 9.46 -9.10 8.94
N GLU A 542 10.66 -9.09 9.53
CA GLU A 542 10.89 -9.64 10.85
C GLU A 542 9.99 -9.01 11.93
N TYR A 543 9.73 -7.68 11.87
CA TYR A 543 8.88 -7.01 12.86
C TYR A 543 7.41 -7.46 12.81
N LYS A 544 6.94 -7.97 11.67
CA LYS A 544 5.58 -8.55 11.51
C LYS A 544 5.45 -9.94 12.09
N ARG A 545 6.57 -10.52 12.44
CA ARG A 545 6.77 -11.75 13.22
C ARG A 545 6.10 -13.01 12.64
N GLN A 546 6.10 -13.18 11.30
CA GLN A 546 5.75 -14.48 10.71
C GLN A 546 6.58 -15.62 11.32
N LEU A 547 7.80 -15.33 11.78
CA LEU A 547 8.63 -16.28 12.49
C LEU A 547 7.98 -16.75 13.82
N LEU A 548 7.36 -15.85 14.60
CA LEU A 548 6.64 -16.20 15.83
C LEU A 548 5.51 -17.20 15.55
N ASN A 549 4.72 -16.98 14.50
CA ASN A 549 3.68 -17.91 14.07
C ASN A 549 4.29 -19.25 13.63
N ALA A 550 5.37 -19.25 12.86
CA ALA A 550 6.07 -20.46 12.46
C ALA A 550 6.61 -21.26 13.66
N LEU A 551 7.16 -20.59 14.68
CA LEU A 551 7.59 -21.24 15.93
C LEU A 551 6.42 -21.91 16.67
N HIS A 552 5.25 -21.25 16.70
CA HIS A 552 4.04 -21.84 17.28
C HIS A 552 3.59 -23.09 16.53
N ILE A 553 3.65 -23.09 15.19
CA ILE A 553 3.30 -24.26 14.39
C ILE A 553 4.25 -25.42 14.70
N VAL A 554 5.56 -25.16 14.86
CA VAL A 554 6.54 -26.18 15.30
C VAL A 554 6.21 -26.70 16.69
N TYR A 555 5.80 -25.83 17.61
CA TYR A 555 5.34 -26.21 18.95
C TYR A 555 4.13 -27.16 18.86
N LEU A 556 3.11 -26.82 18.08
CA LEU A 556 1.95 -27.69 17.87
C LEU A 556 2.33 -29.03 17.25
N TYR A 557 3.22 -29.03 16.24
CA TYR A 557 3.74 -30.27 15.66
C TYR A 557 4.32 -31.18 16.73
N HIS A 558 5.18 -30.63 17.60
CA HIS A 558 5.82 -31.39 18.68
C HIS A 558 4.78 -31.93 19.69
N GLU A 559 3.86 -31.09 20.13
CA GLU A 559 2.82 -31.48 21.10
C GLU A 559 1.88 -32.56 20.54
N ILE A 560 1.48 -32.48 19.27
CA ILE A 560 0.64 -33.49 18.61
C ILE A 560 1.40 -34.81 18.47
N LYS A 561 2.66 -34.74 17.99
CA LYS A 561 3.46 -35.92 17.66
C LYS A 561 3.92 -36.68 18.90
N TYR A 562 4.40 -35.97 19.91
CA TYR A 562 5.10 -36.59 21.05
C TYR A 562 4.33 -36.54 22.38
N ASN A 563 3.45 -35.53 22.56
CA ASN A 563 2.76 -35.33 23.84
C ASN A 563 1.26 -35.64 23.75
N GLY A 564 0.77 -36.11 22.60
CA GLY A 564 -0.60 -36.61 22.45
C GLY A 564 -1.66 -35.50 22.39
N LEU A 565 -1.29 -34.25 22.13
CA LEU A 565 -2.25 -33.16 21.89
C LEU A 565 -3.16 -33.51 20.68
N ARG A 566 -4.44 -33.21 20.81
CA ARG A 566 -5.43 -33.40 19.72
C ARG A 566 -6.24 -32.11 19.59
N PRO A 567 -5.68 -31.07 18.94
CA PRO A 567 -6.32 -29.78 18.81
C PRO A 567 -7.43 -29.81 17.76
N THR A 568 -8.27 -28.78 17.79
CA THR A 568 -9.20 -28.53 16.69
C THR A 568 -8.42 -28.34 15.37
N PRO A 569 -8.84 -29.00 14.28
CA PRO A 569 -8.15 -28.87 13.00
C PRO A 569 -7.95 -27.43 12.59
N ARG A 570 -6.72 -27.07 12.16
CA ARG A 570 -6.34 -25.69 11.79
C ARG A 570 -5.52 -25.66 10.53
N THR A 571 -5.86 -24.74 9.65
CA THR A 571 -5.10 -24.42 8.44
C THR A 571 -4.45 -23.04 8.60
N PHE A 572 -3.13 -23.01 8.71
CA PHE A 572 -2.34 -21.78 8.73
C PHE A 572 -2.06 -21.33 7.30
N ILE A 573 -2.54 -20.14 6.95
CA ILE A 573 -2.47 -19.60 5.60
C ILE A 573 -1.55 -18.39 5.60
N PHE A 574 -0.42 -18.52 4.91
CA PHE A 574 0.54 -17.46 4.68
C PHE A 574 0.50 -16.98 3.24
N ALA A 575 0.66 -15.69 3.02
CA ALA A 575 0.98 -15.13 1.72
C ALA A 575 1.82 -13.87 1.95
N ALA A 576 3.02 -13.84 1.41
CA ALA A 576 3.99 -12.81 1.70
C ALA A 576 5.06 -12.70 0.63
N LYS A 577 5.40 -11.47 0.23
CA LYS A 577 6.59 -11.18 -0.57
C LYS A 577 7.68 -10.59 0.33
N ALA A 578 8.90 -11.13 0.24
CA ALA A 578 10.08 -10.54 0.86
C ALA A 578 10.76 -9.58 -0.12
N SER A 579 11.34 -8.49 0.37
CA SER A 579 12.22 -7.65 -0.47
C SER A 579 13.37 -8.49 -1.01
N SER A 580 13.75 -8.29 -2.28
CA SER A 580 14.72 -9.15 -3.00
C SER A 580 16.09 -9.27 -2.30
N GLY A 581 16.56 -8.20 -1.66
CA GLY A 581 17.81 -8.17 -0.88
C GLY A 581 17.68 -8.62 0.58
N TYR A 582 16.47 -8.95 1.07
CA TYR A 582 16.25 -9.26 2.50
C TYR A 582 16.38 -10.74 2.80
N GLN A 583 17.61 -11.20 3.02
CA GLN A 583 17.94 -12.62 3.16
C GLN A 583 17.19 -13.31 4.32
N MET A 584 17.09 -12.65 5.51
CA MET A 584 16.39 -13.27 6.64
C MET A 584 14.91 -13.47 6.34
N ALA A 585 14.28 -12.54 5.65
CA ALA A 585 12.88 -12.69 5.23
C ALA A 585 12.71 -13.87 4.26
N LYS A 586 13.62 -14.05 3.31
CA LYS A 586 13.63 -15.23 2.40
C LYS A 586 13.88 -16.54 3.15
N ASN A 587 14.73 -16.53 4.16
CA ASN A 587 14.97 -17.66 5.04
C ASN A 587 13.71 -18.06 5.82
N ILE A 588 12.93 -17.10 6.27
CA ILE A 588 11.64 -17.34 6.96
C ILE A 588 10.63 -17.97 5.99
N ILE A 589 10.55 -17.52 4.74
CA ILE A 589 9.71 -18.15 3.71
C ILE A 589 10.13 -19.63 3.54
N LYS A 590 11.43 -19.89 3.39
CA LYS A 590 11.95 -21.25 3.29
C LYS A 590 11.62 -22.10 4.51
N PHE A 591 11.71 -21.53 5.71
CA PHE A 591 11.38 -22.22 6.95
C PHE A 591 9.90 -22.61 6.99
N ILE A 592 8.98 -21.70 6.67
CA ILE A 592 7.53 -21.97 6.60
C ILE A 592 7.23 -23.09 5.60
N HIS A 593 7.84 -23.07 4.42
CA HIS A 593 7.68 -24.15 3.45
C HIS A 593 8.21 -25.49 3.95
N SER A 594 9.31 -25.48 4.68
CA SER A 594 9.89 -26.71 5.23
C SER A 594 9.04 -27.28 6.36
N ILE A 595 8.44 -26.42 7.20
CA ILE A 595 7.43 -26.84 8.19
C ILE A 595 6.23 -27.48 7.48
N SER A 596 5.73 -26.86 6.41
CA SER A 596 4.63 -27.41 5.61
C SER A 596 4.96 -28.80 5.08
N GLN A 597 6.15 -29.01 4.51
CA GLN A 597 6.60 -30.33 4.01
C GLN A 597 6.73 -31.38 5.13
N MET A 598 7.26 -30.97 6.28
CA MET A 598 7.40 -31.84 7.45
C MET A 598 6.02 -32.30 7.95
N ILE A 599 5.06 -31.40 8.06
CA ILE A 599 3.69 -31.70 8.49
C ILE A 599 3.02 -32.64 7.48
N GLU A 600 3.13 -32.36 6.20
CA GLU A 600 2.50 -33.16 5.15
C GLU A 600 3.03 -34.60 5.10
N SER A 601 4.30 -34.79 5.45
CA SER A 601 4.92 -36.13 5.52
C SER A 601 4.55 -36.93 6.78
N ASP A 602 3.91 -36.33 7.77
CA ASP A 602 3.52 -36.98 9.04
C ASP A 602 2.01 -37.27 9.06
N GLU A 603 1.66 -38.56 8.97
CA GLU A 603 0.27 -39.02 8.88
C GLU A 603 -0.60 -38.58 10.06
N LEU A 604 -0.04 -38.52 11.26
CA LEU A 604 -0.76 -38.11 12.47
C LEU A 604 -0.95 -36.59 12.51
N VAL A 605 0.12 -35.83 12.29
CA VAL A 605 0.09 -34.38 12.49
C VAL A 605 -0.74 -33.68 11.41
N ARG A 606 -0.67 -34.15 10.15
CA ARG A 606 -1.42 -33.56 9.02
C ARG A 606 -2.95 -33.65 9.15
N GLU A 607 -3.47 -34.50 10.06
CA GLU A 607 -4.90 -34.55 10.38
C GLU A 607 -5.37 -33.33 11.16
N TYR A 608 -4.48 -32.73 11.95
CA TYR A 608 -4.79 -31.62 12.86
C TYR A 608 -4.33 -30.27 12.35
N ILE A 609 -3.16 -30.20 11.75
CA ILE A 609 -2.61 -28.93 11.26
C ILE A 609 -2.19 -29.03 9.80
N LYS A 610 -2.44 -27.96 9.06
CA LYS A 610 -2.01 -27.76 7.67
C LYS A 610 -1.36 -26.39 7.54
N VAL A 611 -0.31 -26.28 6.75
CA VAL A 611 0.36 -25.01 6.46
C VAL A 611 0.34 -24.79 4.95
N VAL A 612 -0.24 -23.67 4.53
CA VAL A 612 -0.33 -23.28 3.12
C VAL A 612 0.36 -21.94 2.94
N PHE A 613 1.32 -21.87 2.03
CA PHE A 613 1.91 -20.62 1.58
C PHE A 613 1.42 -20.32 0.16
N ILE A 614 0.62 -19.27 0.00
CA ILE A 614 0.09 -18.84 -1.29
C ILE A 614 1.06 -17.84 -1.89
N PRO A 615 1.74 -18.15 -3.01
CA PRO A 615 2.72 -17.26 -3.62
C PRO A 615 2.07 -16.08 -4.33
N ASP A 616 2.87 -15.07 -4.60
CA ASP A 616 2.52 -13.89 -5.41
C ASP A 616 1.34 -13.07 -4.86
N TYR A 617 1.35 -12.84 -3.53
CA TYR A 617 0.30 -12.07 -2.85
C TYR A 617 0.05 -10.71 -3.50
N LYS A 618 -1.20 -10.45 -3.86
CA LYS A 618 -1.68 -9.26 -4.55
C LYS A 618 -3.17 -9.02 -4.24
N VAL A 619 -3.76 -7.95 -4.79
CA VAL A 619 -5.14 -7.56 -4.47
C VAL A 619 -6.14 -8.66 -4.80
N THR A 620 -6.03 -9.29 -5.98
CA THR A 620 -6.94 -10.39 -6.37
C THR A 620 -6.89 -11.58 -5.43
N LEU A 621 -5.72 -11.92 -4.90
CA LEU A 621 -5.60 -12.98 -3.89
C LEU A 621 -6.18 -12.55 -2.55
N ALA A 622 -5.97 -11.29 -2.16
CA ALA A 622 -6.56 -10.75 -0.95
C ALA A 622 -8.09 -10.82 -0.98
N GLU A 623 -8.72 -10.53 -2.12
CA GLU A 623 -10.18 -10.60 -2.31
C GLU A 623 -10.76 -12.00 -2.11
N ILE A 624 -9.96 -13.05 -2.29
CA ILE A 624 -10.36 -14.45 -2.05
C ILE A 624 -10.04 -14.88 -0.62
N ILE A 625 -8.86 -14.51 -0.12
CA ILE A 625 -8.35 -14.97 1.18
C ILE A 625 -9.08 -14.30 2.35
N LEU A 626 -9.24 -12.97 2.30
CA LEU A 626 -9.72 -12.21 3.45
C LEU A 626 -11.16 -12.57 3.87
N PRO A 627 -12.12 -12.78 2.96
CA PRO A 627 -13.47 -13.24 3.32
C PRO A 627 -13.51 -14.61 4.00
N ALA A 628 -12.55 -15.48 3.69
CA ALA A 628 -12.48 -16.85 4.21
C ALA A 628 -11.79 -16.96 5.58
N ALA A 629 -11.13 -15.91 6.06
CA ALA A 629 -10.38 -15.95 7.31
C ALA A 629 -11.29 -16.08 8.54
N ASP A 630 -10.94 -16.98 9.46
CA ASP A 630 -11.51 -17.04 10.81
C ASP A 630 -10.69 -16.18 11.76
N VAL A 631 -9.37 -16.31 11.73
CA VAL A 631 -8.40 -15.61 12.57
C VAL A 631 -7.56 -14.66 11.74
N SER A 632 -7.43 -13.44 12.22
CA SER A 632 -6.61 -12.37 11.66
C SER A 632 -5.33 -12.21 12.48
N GLU A 633 -4.20 -12.69 11.96
CA GLU A 633 -2.90 -12.61 12.62
C GLU A 633 -2.27 -11.22 12.48
N GLN A 634 -2.31 -10.44 13.56
CA GLN A 634 -1.81 -9.07 13.63
C GLN A 634 -0.79 -8.93 14.77
N ILE A 635 0.28 -9.72 14.67
CA ILE A 635 1.23 -10.06 15.73
C ILE A 635 2.56 -9.31 15.65
N SER A 636 2.60 -8.12 15.05
CA SER A 636 3.79 -7.27 15.05
C SER A 636 4.30 -7.02 16.48
N GLN A 637 5.60 -6.77 16.63
CA GLN A 637 6.11 -6.29 17.91
C GLN A 637 5.49 -4.93 18.23
N ALA A 638 4.99 -4.76 19.45
CA ALA A 638 4.36 -3.51 19.87
C ALA A 638 5.28 -2.29 19.63
N GLY A 639 4.70 -1.21 19.12
CA GLY A 639 5.42 0.01 18.74
C GLY A 639 6.18 -0.05 17.41
N LYS A 640 5.85 -1.01 16.51
CA LYS A 640 6.54 -1.15 15.20
C LYS A 640 5.60 -0.99 13.99
N GLU A 641 4.37 -1.46 14.05
CA GLU A 641 3.39 -1.27 12.99
C GLU A 641 2.68 0.09 13.17
N ALA A 642 2.83 1.00 12.24
CA ALA A 642 2.23 2.33 12.34
C ALA A 642 0.70 2.28 12.38
N SER A 643 0.08 1.41 11.60
CA SER A 643 -1.37 1.21 11.57
C SER A 643 -1.73 -0.23 11.21
N GLY A 644 -1.32 -0.68 10.02
CA GLY A 644 -1.92 -1.81 9.33
C GLY A 644 -3.25 -1.41 8.68
N THR A 645 -3.61 -2.13 7.62
CA THR A 645 -4.93 -2.04 6.98
C THR A 645 -5.52 -3.42 6.70
N GLY A 646 -4.68 -4.47 6.71
CA GLY A 646 -5.12 -5.86 6.64
C GLY A 646 -6.05 -6.24 7.79
N ASN A 647 -5.74 -5.79 8.99
CA ASN A 647 -6.57 -5.96 10.18
C ASN A 647 -7.99 -5.41 10.00
N MET A 648 -8.14 -4.23 9.40
CA MET A 648 -9.43 -3.59 9.13
C MET A 648 -10.27 -4.37 8.11
N LYS A 649 -9.65 -4.87 7.02
CA LYS A 649 -10.29 -5.67 5.98
C LYS A 649 -10.76 -7.01 6.50
N LEU A 650 -9.94 -7.67 7.31
CA LEU A 650 -10.26 -8.93 7.98
C LEU A 650 -11.39 -8.74 8.98
N MET A 651 -11.36 -7.67 9.79
CA MET A 651 -12.42 -7.28 10.71
C MET A 651 -13.76 -7.09 9.99
N LEU A 652 -13.77 -6.33 8.88
CA LEU A 652 -14.96 -6.09 8.05
C LEU A 652 -15.56 -7.38 7.50
N ASN A 653 -14.75 -8.43 7.29
CA ASN A 653 -15.16 -9.74 6.84
C ASN A 653 -15.39 -10.74 7.99
N GLY A 654 -15.44 -10.27 9.23
CA GLY A 654 -15.78 -11.06 10.40
C GLY A 654 -14.68 -11.99 10.94
N ALA A 655 -13.44 -11.77 10.56
CA ALA A 655 -12.32 -12.44 11.20
C ALA A 655 -12.05 -11.85 12.59
N VAL A 656 -11.74 -12.71 13.56
CA VAL A 656 -11.36 -12.29 14.90
C VAL A 656 -9.85 -11.99 14.91
N THR A 657 -9.48 -10.81 15.37
CA THR A 657 -8.06 -10.43 15.47
C THR A 657 -7.40 -11.13 16.65
N LEU A 658 -6.29 -11.82 16.36
CA LEU A 658 -5.28 -12.24 17.31
C LEU A 658 -4.08 -11.30 17.12
N GLY A 659 -3.79 -10.46 18.08
CA GLY A 659 -2.81 -9.40 17.87
C GLY A 659 -2.15 -8.88 19.13
N THR A 660 -1.22 -7.97 18.93
CA THR A 660 -0.58 -7.16 19.95
C THR A 660 -1.24 -5.78 20.03
N MET A 661 -1.01 -5.05 21.11
CA MET A 661 -1.44 -3.63 21.24
C MET A 661 -0.51 -2.74 20.41
N ASP A 662 -0.67 -2.81 19.09
CA ASP A 662 0.16 -2.11 18.11
C ASP A 662 -0.69 -1.56 16.94
N GLY A 663 -0.30 -0.42 16.42
CA GLY A 663 -0.98 0.22 15.30
C GLY A 663 -2.49 0.36 15.52
N ALA A 664 -3.27 0.09 14.48
CA ALA A 664 -4.74 0.17 14.54
C ALA A 664 -5.40 -0.99 15.32
N ASN A 665 -4.65 -1.99 15.80
CA ASN A 665 -5.21 -3.01 16.69
C ASN A 665 -5.75 -2.38 17.98
N VAL A 666 -5.14 -1.28 18.43
CA VAL A 666 -5.61 -0.52 19.61
C VAL A 666 -7.03 0.00 19.36
N GLU A 667 -7.27 0.63 18.22
CA GLU A 667 -8.58 1.15 17.84
C GLU A 667 -9.59 0.03 17.54
N ILE A 668 -9.13 -1.13 17.03
CA ILE A 668 -10.00 -2.32 16.89
C ILE A 668 -10.43 -2.80 18.30
N TYR A 669 -9.49 -2.92 19.24
CA TYR A 669 -9.79 -3.31 20.62
C TYR A 669 -10.81 -2.34 21.27
N GLU A 670 -10.61 -1.03 21.10
CA GLU A 670 -11.55 -0.01 21.60
C GLU A 670 -12.95 -0.16 20.96
N ALA A 671 -13.01 -0.51 19.67
CA ALA A 671 -14.27 -0.63 18.91
C ALA A 671 -15.07 -1.89 19.25
N VAL A 672 -14.41 -3.03 19.44
CA VAL A 672 -15.10 -4.32 19.59
C VAL A 672 -15.18 -4.78 21.05
N GLY A 673 -14.34 -4.24 21.96
CA GLY A 673 -14.21 -4.67 23.35
C GLY A 673 -13.40 -5.97 23.52
N GLU A 674 -12.90 -6.21 24.73
CA GLU A 674 -11.96 -7.29 25.06
C GLU A 674 -12.46 -8.70 24.76
N ASP A 675 -13.78 -8.91 24.76
CA ASP A 675 -14.41 -10.21 24.50
C ASP A 675 -14.39 -10.61 23.02
N ASN A 676 -14.16 -9.66 22.11
CA ASN A 676 -14.29 -9.86 20.67
C ASN A 676 -12.96 -9.76 19.88
N ILE A 677 -11.84 -9.71 20.61
CA ILE A 677 -10.47 -9.67 20.11
C ILE A 677 -9.58 -10.47 21.08
N VAL A 678 -8.49 -11.03 20.59
CA VAL A 678 -7.53 -11.73 21.45
C VAL A 678 -6.20 -11.01 21.42
N ILE A 679 -5.85 -10.36 22.52
CA ILE A 679 -4.60 -9.60 22.69
C ILE A 679 -3.59 -10.41 23.51
N PHE A 680 -2.31 -10.28 23.14
CA PHE A 680 -1.17 -10.89 23.80
C PHE A 680 0.08 -10.01 23.70
N GLY A 681 1.12 -10.40 24.43
CA GLY A 681 2.47 -9.87 24.30
C GLY A 681 2.70 -8.60 25.10
N LEU A 682 3.93 -8.12 25.00
CA LEU A 682 4.39 -6.89 25.63
C LEU A 682 3.75 -5.66 24.97
N GLU A 683 3.48 -4.65 25.79
CA GLU A 683 3.07 -3.32 25.33
C GLU A 683 4.30 -2.48 24.91
N THR A 684 4.07 -1.36 24.25
CA THR A 684 5.16 -0.51 23.69
C THR A 684 6.15 -0.09 24.77
N GLU A 685 5.68 0.38 25.90
CA GLU A 685 6.51 0.84 27.02
C GLU A 685 7.32 -0.31 27.65
N GLU A 686 6.76 -1.51 27.69
CA GLU A 686 7.44 -2.72 28.18
C GLU A 686 8.55 -3.15 27.22
N VAL A 687 8.29 -3.08 25.90
CA VAL A 687 9.29 -3.33 24.86
C VAL A 687 10.46 -2.34 24.97
N GLU A 688 10.16 -1.05 25.10
CA GLU A 688 11.16 0.01 25.25
C GLU A 688 12.00 -0.20 26.53
N ALA A 689 11.34 -0.49 27.66
CA ALA A 689 12.02 -0.76 28.93
C ALA A 689 12.92 -2.01 28.85
N LEU A 690 12.48 -3.04 28.12
CA LEU A 690 13.25 -4.28 27.96
C LEU A 690 14.50 -4.04 27.07
N TYR A 691 14.38 -3.25 25.98
CA TYR A 691 15.55 -2.84 25.19
C TYR A 691 16.53 -2.00 26.03
N ALA A 692 16.02 -1.04 26.81
CA ALA A 692 16.85 -0.18 27.65
C ALA A 692 17.64 -0.95 28.74
N LYS A 693 17.07 -2.05 29.26
CA LYS A 693 17.75 -2.96 30.21
C LYS A 693 18.72 -3.92 29.55
N GLY A 694 18.68 -4.04 28.21
CA GLY A 694 19.44 -5.02 27.45
C GLY A 694 18.73 -6.36 27.40
N TYR A 695 17.88 -6.53 26.38
CA TYR A 695 17.17 -7.78 26.10
C TYR A 695 18.12 -8.95 25.91
N LYS A 696 17.86 -10.08 26.59
CA LYS A 696 18.67 -11.29 26.53
C LYS A 696 17.81 -12.49 26.14
N PRO A 697 17.72 -12.82 24.86
CA PRO A 697 16.87 -13.89 24.35
C PRO A 697 17.12 -15.25 25.01
N TRP A 698 18.40 -15.57 25.30
CA TRP A 698 18.79 -16.85 25.92
C TRP A 698 18.21 -17.05 27.33
N GLU A 699 17.84 -15.99 28.06
CA GLU A 699 17.15 -16.11 29.35
C GLU A 699 15.75 -16.69 29.17
N TYR A 700 15.02 -16.31 28.14
CA TYR A 700 13.71 -16.87 27.80
C TYR A 700 13.80 -18.34 27.41
N TYR A 701 14.80 -18.72 26.62
CA TYR A 701 15.07 -20.13 26.31
C TYR A 701 15.34 -20.96 27.57
N ASN A 702 16.11 -20.46 28.53
CA ASN A 702 16.42 -21.18 29.75
C ASN A 702 15.22 -21.30 30.72
N ASN A 703 14.33 -20.32 30.70
CA ASN A 703 13.23 -20.21 31.67
C ASN A 703 11.88 -20.76 31.11
N SER A 704 11.72 -20.91 29.81
CA SER A 704 10.48 -21.46 29.22
C SER A 704 10.71 -22.87 28.66
N PRO A 705 10.05 -23.90 29.24
CA PRO A 705 10.08 -25.24 28.66
C PRO A 705 9.54 -25.31 27.22
N LYS A 706 8.53 -24.49 26.88
CA LYS A 706 7.94 -24.45 25.56
C LYS A 706 8.95 -23.93 24.52
N ILE A 707 9.62 -22.81 24.81
CA ILE A 707 10.67 -22.24 23.95
C ILE A 707 11.80 -23.23 23.76
N LYS A 708 12.27 -23.85 24.87
CA LYS A 708 13.31 -24.86 24.82
C LYS A 708 12.93 -26.04 23.93
N THR A 709 11.73 -26.58 24.09
CA THR A 709 11.21 -27.66 23.25
C THR A 709 11.26 -27.31 21.77
N VAL A 710 10.76 -26.13 21.41
CA VAL A 710 10.72 -25.68 20.01
C VAL A 710 12.12 -25.50 19.44
N LEU A 711 12.99 -24.76 20.12
CA LEU A 711 14.33 -24.47 19.58
C LEU A 711 15.22 -25.73 19.55
N ASP A 712 15.15 -26.61 20.54
CA ASP A 712 15.86 -27.88 20.55
C ASP A 712 15.35 -28.80 19.42
N PHE A 713 14.04 -28.82 19.16
CA PHE A 713 13.46 -29.57 18.03
C PHE A 713 13.94 -29.00 16.68
N ILE A 714 13.94 -27.69 16.49
CA ILE A 714 14.42 -27.06 15.25
C ILE A 714 15.89 -27.39 14.98
N ARG A 715 16.73 -27.51 16.03
CA ARG A 715 18.14 -27.94 15.88
C ARG A 715 18.30 -29.35 15.30
N THR A 716 17.34 -30.21 15.55
CA THR A 716 17.34 -31.58 15.02
C THR A 716 16.63 -31.70 13.66
N MET A 717 15.85 -30.67 13.31
CA MET A 717 15.03 -30.67 12.10
C MET A 717 15.89 -30.56 10.84
N THR A 718 15.73 -31.52 9.93
CA THR A 718 16.33 -31.48 8.59
C THR A 718 15.25 -31.78 7.57
N VAL A 719 15.01 -30.87 6.64
CA VAL A 719 14.01 -31.00 5.58
C VAL A 719 14.67 -30.70 4.23
N GLY A 720 14.57 -31.63 3.29
CA GLY A 720 15.19 -31.45 1.98
C GLY A 720 16.71 -31.28 2.03
N GLY A 721 17.37 -31.88 3.03
CA GLY A 721 18.82 -31.75 3.25
C GLY A 721 19.28 -30.46 3.91
N MET A 722 18.37 -29.57 4.27
CA MET A 722 18.67 -28.29 4.94
C MET A 722 18.30 -28.35 6.43
N ASN A 723 19.21 -27.87 7.29
CA ASN A 723 18.95 -27.64 8.71
C ASN A 723 18.60 -26.15 8.93
N PHE A 724 18.03 -25.87 10.12
CA PHE A 724 17.57 -24.51 10.47
C PHE A 724 18.28 -23.97 11.71
N ASN A 725 19.50 -24.42 12.00
CA ASN A 725 20.29 -23.97 13.14
C ASN A 725 20.49 -22.46 13.14
N PHE A 726 20.63 -21.84 11.96
CA PHE A 726 20.78 -20.40 11.83
C PHE A 726 19.59 -19.59 12.39
N ILE A 727 18.36 -20.15 12.33
CA ILE A 727 17.17 -19.51 12.95
C ILE A 727 17.30 -19.57 14.47
N VAL A 728 17.71 -20.71 15.01
CA VAL A 728 17.91 -20.87 16.45
C VAL A 728 19.02 -19.97 16.95
N ASP A 729 20.13 -19.91 16.23
CA ASP A 729 21.26 -19.06 16.58
C ASP A 729 20.90 -17.58 16.52
N TYR A 730 20.15 -17.15 15.51
CA TYR A 730 19.59 -15.81 15.44
C TYR A 730 18.67 -15.50 16.62
N LEU A 731 17.73 -16.37 16.93
CA LEU A 731 16.78 -16.19 18.03
C LEU A 731 17.47 -16.14 19.41
N LEU A 732 18.53 -16.94 19.62
CA LEU A 732 19.25 -16.97 20.90
C LEU A 732 20.21 -15.79 21.10
N THR A 733 20.68 -15.18 20.02
CA THR A 733 21.73 -14.15 20.07
C THR A 733 21.23 -12.74 19.74
N GLN A 734 20.24 -12.63 18.90
CA GLN A 734 19.76 -11.34 18.37
C GLN A 734 18.29 -11.09 18.70
N ASP A 735 17.39 -11.94 18.19
CA ASP A 735 15.92 -11.82 18.35
C ASP A 735 15.43 -10.38 18.37
N HIS A 736 15.78 -9.62 17.32
CA HIS A 736 15.58 -8.18 17.23
C HIS A 736 14.14 -7.71 17.52
N TYR A 737 13.16 -8.60 17.33
CA TYR A 737 11.76 -8.28 17.51
C TYR A 737 11.07 -9.11 18.62
N MET A 738 11.86 -9.59 19.57
CA MET A 738 11.38 -10.23 20.83
C MET A 738 10.36 -11.35 20.60
N CYS A 739 10.61 -12.21 19.59
CA CYS A 739 9.77 -13.39 19.37
C CYS A 739 9.74 -14.30 20.59
N LEU A 740 10.89 -14.49 21.27
CA LEU A 740 10.98 -15.37 22.44
C LEU A 740 10.31 -14.75 23.66
N ALA A 741 10.38 -13.44 23.85
CA ALA A 741 9.73 -12.77 24.98
C ALA A 741 8.19 -12.93 24.94
N ASP A 742 7.61 -12.88 23.75
CA ASP A 742 6.16 -12.97 23.57
C ASP A 742 5.66 -14.41 23.31
N PHE A 743 6.54 -15.39 23.12
CA PHE A 743 6.16 -16.73 22.67
C PHE A 743 5.14 -17.42 23.59
N ASP A 744 5.39 -17.45 24.90
CA ASP A 744 4.50 -18.14 25.84
C ASP A 744 3.11 -17.47 25.93
N SER A 745 3.06 -16.14 25.83
CA SER A 745 1.79 -15.41 25.80
C SER A 745 1.05 -15.63 24.48
N TYR A 746 1.77 -15.75 23.36
CA TYR A 746 1.19 -16.08 22.06
C TYR A 746 0.59 -17.49 22.03
N VAL A 747 1.27 -18.49 22.58
CA VAL A 747 0.71 -19.86 22.72
C VAL A 747 -0.60 -19.84 23.50
N LYS A 748 -0.64 -19.13 24.65
CA LYS A 748 -1.89 -18.99 25.44
C LYS A 748 -3.00 -18.27 24.66
N ALA A 749 -2.64 -17.28 23.85
CA ALA A 749 -3.60 -16.57 23.01
C ALA A 749 -4.19 -17.48 21.93
N GLN A 750 -3.39 -18.34 21.32
CA GLN A 750 -3.84 -19.35 20.37
C GLN A 750 -4.76 -20.40 21.04
N GLU A 751 -4.50 -20.80 22.28
CA GLU A 751 -5.40 -21.66 23.07
C GLU A 751 -6.75 -20.97 23.34
N ARG A 752 -6.74 -19.65 23.60
CA ARG A 752 -7.98 -18.85 23.75
C ARG A 752 -8.79 -18.80 22.45
N ILE A 753 -8.15 -18.64 21.30
CA ILE A 753 -8.79 -18.70 19.97
C ILE A 753 -9.48 -20.07 19.80
N GLU A 754 -8.76 -21.17 20.02
CA GLU A 754 -9.32 -22.51 19.87
C GLU A 754 -10.52 -22.74 20.76
N LYS A 755 -10.42 -22.35 22.02
CA LYS A 755 -11.52 -22.46 22.99
C LYS A 755 -12.74 -21.65 22.56
N ALA A 756 -12.54 -20.43 22.02
CA ALA A 756 -13.63 -19.59 21.55
C ALA A 756 -14.27 -20.17 20.28
N TYR A 757 -13.47 -20.69 19.36
CA TYR A 757 -13.95 -21.29 18.11
C TYR A 757 -14.79 -22.54 18.34
N ASN A 758 -14.46 -23.35 19.35
CA ASN A 758 -15.21 -24.55 19.72
C ASN A 758 -16.59 -24.26 20.32
N ASP A 759 -16.86 -23.02 20.74
CA ASP A 759 -18.20 -22.50 21.03
C ASP A 759 -18.70 -21.70 19.82
N SER A 760 -19.40 -22.38 18.91
CA SER A 760 -19.87 -21.80 17.65
C SER A 760 -20.72 -20.54 17.86
N SER A 761 -21.61 -20.50 18.87
CA SER A 761 -22.43 -19.33 19.16
C SER A 761 -21.55 -18.14 19.59
N LYS A 762 -20.61 -18.38 20.51
CA LYS A 762 -19.65 -17.36 20.95
C LYS A 762 -18.80 -16.85 19.81
N TRP A 763 -18.24 -17.76 19.00
CA TRP A 763 -17.42 -17.39 17.85
C TRP A 763 -18.15 -16.50 16.85
N MET A 764 -19.39 -16.84 16.51
CA MET A 764 -20.17 -16.05 15.58
C MET A 764 -20.61 -14.71 16.16
N LYS A 765 -20.83 -14.60 17.48
CA LYS A 765 -21.02 -13.31 18.16
C LYS A 765 -19.79 -12.42 18.06
N MET A 766 -18.60 -12.99 18.27
CA MET A 766 -17.32 -12.28 18.09
C MET A 766 -17.18 -11.79 16.62
N SER A 767 -17.46 -12.66 15.65
CA SER A 767 -17.42 -12.33 14.23
C SER A 767 -18.38 -11.19 13.87
N LEU A 768 -19.64 -11.27 14.31
CA LEU A 768 -20.64 -10.21 14.08
C LEU A 768 -20.23 -8.90 14.74
N ALA A 769 -19.70 -8.93 15.97
CA ALA A 769 -19.22 -7.73 16.64
C ALA A 769 -18.09 -7.03 15.85
N ASN A 770 -17.18 -7.82 15.25
CA ASN A 770 -16.14 -7.27 14.39
C ASN A 770 -16.74 -6.61 13.13
N ILE A 771 -17.66 -7.26 12.42
CA ILE A 771 -18.32 -6.68 11.25
C ILE A 771 -19.07 -5.40 11.65
N ALA A 772 -19.89 -5.45 12.69
CA ALA A 772 -20.77 -4.35 13.10
C ALA A 772 -20.00 -3.08 13.53
N ASN A 773 -18.80 -3.23 14.05
CA ASN A 773 -18.00 -2.10 14.56
C ASN A 773 -16.85 -1.70 13.62
N SER A 774 -16.82 -2.24 12.39
CA SER A 774 -15.79 -1.91 11.39
C SER A 774 -15.98 -0.55 10.70
N GLY A 775 -17.13 0.11 10.89
CA GLY A 775 -17.48 1.37 10.23
C GLY A 775 -16.48 2.52 10.45
N ILE A 776 -15.83 2.55 11.61
CA ILE A 776 -14.79 3.55 11.92
C ILE A 776 -13.56 3.45 11.01
N PHE A 777 -13.36 2.33 10.35
CA PHE A 777 -12.24 2.10 9.42
C PHE A 777 -12.62 2.33 7.96
N SER A 778 -13.70 3.04 7.68
CA SER A 778 -14.04 3.48 6.32
C SER A 778 -12.99 4.44 5.79
N ALA A 779 -12.53 4.22 4.55
CA ALA A 779 -11.71 5.19 3.84
C ALA A 779 -12.47 6.51 3.61
N ASP A 780 -13.79 6.47 3.51
CA ASP A 780 -14.62 7.67 3.34
C ASP A 780 -14.48 8.61 4.54
N ARG A 781 -14.50 8.07 5.78
CA ARG A 781 -14.21 8.86 6.99
C ARG A 781 -12.80 9.46 6.94
N SER A 782 -11.80 8.64 6.60
CA SER A 782 -10.41 9.12 6.57
C SER A 782 -10.24 10.28 5.58
N VAL A 783 -10.76 10.14 4.35
CA VAL A 783 -10.60 11.19 3.34
C VAL A 783 -11.42 12.44 3.65
N GLU A 784 -12.52 12.32 4.37
CA GLU A 784 -13.28 13.48 4.86
C GLU A 784 -12.47 14.29 5.87
N GLU A 785 -11.75 13.63 6.79
CA GLU A 785 -10.81 14.28 7.71
C GLU A 785 -9.68 14.97 6.95
N TYR A 786 -9.05 14.30 5.96
CA TYR A 786 -8.05 14.94 5.10
C TYR A 786 -8.61 16.17 4.35
N ALA A 787 -9.79 16.03 3.75
CA ALA A 787 -10.41 17.08 2.96
C ALA A 787 -10.72 18.32 3.81
N LYS A 788 -11.26 18.11 5.01
CA LYS A 788 -11.70 19.17 5.92
C LYS A 788 -10.52 19.80 6.67
N ASP A 789 -9.69 18.99 7.32
CA ASP A 789 -8.75 19.48 8.33
C ASP A 789 -7.34 19.75 7.76
N ILE A 790 -6.99 19.15 6.62
CA ILE A 790 -5.64 19.26 6.04
C ILE A 790 -5.65 19.98 4.69
N TRP A 791 -6.44 19.51 3.73
CA TRP A 791 -6.44 20.09 2.38
C TRP A 791 -7.37 21.27 2.21
N HIS A 792 -8.40 21.37 3.04
CA HIS A 792 -9.46 22.39 2.96
C HIS A 792 -10.11 22.42 1.57
N ILE A 793 -10.47 21.24 1.05
CA ILE A 793 -11.21 21.05 -0.20
C ILE A 793 -12.68 20.72 0.08
N LYS A 794 -13.54 20.94 -0.90
CA LYS A 794 -14.98 20.68 -0.81
C LYS A 794 -15.40 19.67 -1.86
N ARG A 795 -16.50 18.96 -1.59
CA ARG A 795 -17.17 18.12 -2.58
C ARG A 795 -17.63 18.97 -3.75
N VAL A 796 -17.56 18.43 -4.95
CA VAL A 796 -18.08 19.09 -6.14
C VAL A 796 -19.61 18.94 -6.11
N GLN A 797 -20.32 20.04 -6.04
CA GLN A 797 -21.79 20.02 -6.14
C GLN A 797 -22.13 20.00 -7.62
N GLY A 798 -22.77 18.91 -8.06
CA GLY A 798 -23.30 18.74 -9.43
C GLY A 798 -24.56 19.53 -9.68
#